data_ff9c47187cf8e38aef269bfc7cc6480f
#
_entry.id   ff9c47187cf8e38aef269bfc7cc6480f
#
_cell.length_a   1.000
_cell.length_b   1.000
_cell.length_c   1.000
_cell.angle_alpha   90.00
_cell.angle_beta   90.00
_cell.angle_gamma   90.00
#
_symmetry.space_group_name_H-M   'P 1'
#
loop_
_entity.id
_entity.type
_entity.pdbx_description
1 polymer ?
#
loop_
_entity_poly.entity_id
_entity_poly.type
_entity_poly.pdbx_seq_one_letter_code
_entity_poly.pdbx_strand_id
1 'polypeptide(L)'
;VAEGEPPLAGLHVLELAAGIAGPYAGRLLAMLGATVVKVEPPGGDPARRTPVDGEPLAGTSPLYVHLAAGKHNVSLGAVAPGWADVVLDDRVRTQLDPSAPDTALRNGAPLLVTLSPFGFDGEPGGIDHDVLAQARSGIIGVQGDPGREPIRLPGWQAQYQAGATAAVGALAALRLPGVRHLDVSWTAALITGCELHFADGMVSGRRWAPTGPFPVTAFPGGALPCKDGHVVPGSFRDLDWEMQCLLYGIPEWMTDDAYRTRLGRATRIGEVWERIEGWYAERTKAEIFELALDTPWTVGKVMTGTEALADPHLAARGFLGPIDTDDGPLTGPVRPFRTVGLPVADQRVRATGADDGSPEIAAVLAAGRTPVTRRPLEGLRLLEVTTAWAGPFVGNLLGSLGVDVVKFEAMRPFEGYRVLRLHADSDPDRLAALRVDNRWFEASAVHNTVNRNKRGVVANLSAPEGRALFLELARSADAVLCNFTAKVLPDLGIGFDDLVAVNPGIVVVRMPAFGCEGPYSHAAGYGTVVEGMGGFGARFGYDDEGARISDLYWPDPVAGVHAALAILSGIERRDRTGTGSELDVSHMEAMWMELGEGLVVASGRGRDIGRMGNREPAAAVSGFVAAADGRWVAVVGAEHATAAVTEAMRANEGRPWAEIVDAVRAAGGAAEVVNEVLDAAVDPRLADRFEIVDHPVTGPMRHVRAPFVIDGRPTTTRRRAPMFDEHTDEILTERVGCDAARLAEWRAAKVIGGTLASPAAYGL
;
A
#
# COMPACT_ATOMS: atom_id res chain seq x y z
N VAL A 1 2.26 -31.15 -1.97
CA VAL A 1 2.96 -29.86 -2.17
C VAL A 1 4.43 -30.18 -2.19
N ALA A 2 5.17 -29.81 -3.26
CA ALA A 2 6.61 -29.98 -3.30
C ALA A 2 7.22 -29.19 -2.13
N GLU A 3 7.83 -29.90 -1.17
CA GLU A 3 8.40 -29.32 0.02
C GLU A 3 9.54 -28.37 -0.34
N GLY A 4 9.48 -27.12 0.12
CA GLY A 4 10.65 -26.35 0.51
C GLY A 4 11.18 -25.28 -0.44
N GLU A 5 10.78 -25.17 -1.71
CA GLU A 5 11.39 -24.16 -2.60
C GLU A 5 10.71 -22.78 -2.44
N PRO A 6 11.48 -21.72 -2.05
CA PRO A 6 10.91 -20.37 -1.87
C PRO A 6 10.45 -19.76 -3.21
N PRO A 7 9.53 -18.77 -3.15
CA PRO A 7 8.88 -18.20 -4.35
C PRO A 7 9.85 -17.68 -5.41
N LEU A 8 10.94 -17.06 -5.01
CA LEU A 8 11.91 -16.42 -5.92
C LEU A 8 13.27 -17.13 -5.97
N ALA A 9 13.33 -18.43 -5.63
CA ALA A 9 14.57 -19.21 -5.76
C ALA A 9 15.13 -19.09 -7.19
N GLY A 10 16.44 -18.87 -7.31
CA GLY A 10 17.14 -18.73 -8.60
C GLY A 10 16.99 -17.35 -9.25
N LEU A 11 16.27 -16.41 -8.67
CA LEU A 11 16.29 -15.00 -9.09
C LEU A 11 17.52 -14.31 -8.49
N HIS A 12 18.35 -13.71 -9.35
CA HIS A 12 19.54 -12.98 -8.95
C HIS A 12 19.33 -11.47 -9.04
N VAL A 13 19.52 -10.78 -7.92
CA VAL A 13 19.36 -9.34 -7.80
C VAL A 13 20.66 -8.69 -7.36
N LEU A 14 21.12 -7.72 -8.11
CA LEU A 14 22.26 -6.87 -7.72
C LEU A 14 21.72 -5.53 -7.21
N GLU A 15 22.02 -5.21 -5.96
CA GLU A 15 21.63 -3.98 -5.31
C GLU A 15 22.81 -3.00 -5.28
N LEU A 16 22.77 -2.00 -6.16
CA LEU A 16 23.66 -0.84 -6.19
C LEU A 16 23.04 0.35 -5.45
N ALA A 17 21.73 0.31 -5.22
CA ALA A 17 20.99 1.32 -4.48
C ALA A 17 21.44 1.39 -3.02
N ALA A 18 21.39 2.59 -2.46
CA ALA A 18 21.71 2.89 -1.06
C ALA A 18 20.48 3.53 -0.37
N GLY A 19 20.57 3.79 0.92
CA GLY A 19 19.45 4.39 1.66
C GLY A 19 18.30 3.45 1.92
N ILE A 20 17.08 3.72 1.39
CA ILE A 20 15.86 3.03 1.82
C ILE A 20 15.10 2.36 0.67
N ALA A 21 14.66 3.09 -0.36
CA ALA A 21 13.72 2.56 -1.34
C ALA A 21 14.24 1.33 -2.09
N GLY A 22 15.44 1.42 -2.69
CA GLY A 22 16.07 0.29 -3.36
C GLY A 22 16.41 -0.85 -2.41
N PRO A 23 17.06 -0.59 -1.26
CA PRO A 23 17.28 -1.61 -0.24
C PRO A 23 16.01 -2.27 0.29
N TYR A 24 14.89 -1.57 0.40
CA TYR A 24 13.63 -2.20 0.78
C TYR A 24 13.09 -3.14 -0.31
N ALA A 25 13.16 -2.73 -1.59
CA ALA A 25 12.84 -3.63 -2.71
C ALA A 25 13.70 -4.91 -2.65
N GLY A 26 15.02 -4.77 -2.49
CA GLY A 26 15.94 -5.90 -2.31
C GLY A 26 15.59 -6.76 -1.10
N ARG A 27 15.19 -6.15 0.02
CA ARG A 27 14.77 -6.86 1.24
C ARG A 27 13.55 -7.74 0.99
N LEU A 28 12.50 -7.21 0.34
CA LEU A 28 11.29 -7.96 0.01
C LEU A 28 11.60 -9.16 -0.91
N LEU A 29 12.45 -8.96 -1.92
CA LEU A 29 12.87 -10.01 -2.83
C LEU A 29 13.71 -11.08 -2.11
N ALA A 30 14.62 -10.69 -1.20
CA ALA A 30 15.42 -11.61 -0.39
C ALA A 30 14.53 -12.46 0.55
N MET A 31 13.56 -11.84 1.22
CA MET A 31 12.59 -12.55 2.08
C MET A 31 11.80 -13.62 1.31
N LEU A 32 11.61 -13.43 0.01
CA LEU A 32 10.92 -14.38 -0.87
C LEU A 32 11.88 -15.39 -1.53
N GLY A 33 13.16 -15.37 -1.16
CA GLY A 33 14.17 -16.35 -1.58
C GLY A 33 14.97 -15.98 -2.81
N ALA A 34 14.92 -14.73 -3.28
CA ALA A 34 15.87 -14.26 -4.29
C ALA A 34 17.28 -14.15 -3.68
N THR A 35 18.29 -14.43 -4.47
CA THR A 35 19.68 -14.15 -4.10
C THR A 35 19.97 -12.67 -4.36
N VAL A 36 20.02 -11.89 -3.30
CA VAL A 36 20.30 -10.46 -3.35
C VAL A 36 21.73 -10.19 -2.92
N VAL A 37 22.53 -9.65 -3.85
CA VAL A 37 23.90 -9.23 -3.59
C VAL A 37 23.96 -7.70 -3.57
N LYS A 38 24.28 -7.15 -2.40
CA LYS A 38 24.45 -5.72 -2.19
C LYS A 38 25.90 -5.32 -2.39
N VAL A 39 26.13 -4.28 -3.17
CA VAL A 39 27.42 -3.60 -3.31
C VAL A 39 27.29 -2.23 -2.67
N GLU A 40 27.96 -2.02 -1.58
CA GLU A 40 27.90 -0.72 -0.89
C GLU A 40 28.84 0.30 -1.53
N PRO A 41 28.48 1.60 -1.50
CA PRO A 41 29.35 2.66 -1.94
C PRO A 41 30.60 2.76 -1.04
N PRO A 42 31.69 3.40 -1.51
CA PRO A 42 32.83 3.71 -0.66
C PRO A 42 32.42 4.44 0.62
N GLY A 43 32.77 3.90 1.76
CA GLY A 43 32.33 4.42 3.08
C GLY A 43 31.08 3.78 3.67
N GLY A 44 30.52 2.78 2.98
CA GLY A 44 29.35 2.02 3.41
C GLY A 44 28.02 2.70 3.07
N ASP A 45 26.92 1.93 3.19
CA ASP A 45 25.56 2.45 2.99
C ASP A 45 25.22 3.51 4.04
N PRO A 46 24.68 4.69 3.65
CA PRO A 46 24.23 5.72 4.60
C PRO A 46 23.25 5.18 5.65
N ALA A 47 22.39 4.22 5.30
CA ALA A 47 21.45 3.62 6.21
C ALA A 47 22.12 2.98 7.45
N ARG A 48 23.40 2.57 7.38
CA ARG A 48 24.15 2.05 8.53
C ARG A 48 24.28 3.07 9.68
N ARG A 49 24.24 4.36 9.34
CA ARG A 49 24.45 5.48 10.26
C ARG A 49 23.22 6.38 10.40
N THR A 50 22.13 6.06 9.73
CA THR A 50 20.90 6.86 9.78
C THR A 50 20.20 6.67 11.14
N PRO A 51 20.04 7.71 11.95
CA PRO A 51 19.25 7.63 13.17
C PRO A 51 17.78 7.44 12.83
N VAL A 52 17.04 6.70 13.68
CA VAL A 52 15.62 6.41 13.45
C VAL A 52 14.68 7.11 14.43
N ASP A 53 15.22 7.56 15.56
CA ASP A 53 14.48 8.16 16.67
C ASP A 53 15.13 9.46 17.20
N GLY A 54 16.08 10.00 16.45
CA GLY A 54 16.83 11.21 16.82
C GLY A 54 17.92 10.98 17.87
N GLU A 55 18.11 9.74 18.35
CA GLU A 55 19.13 9.40 19.34
C GLU A 55 20.43 8.92 18.66
N PRO A 56 21.58 9.18 19.29
CA PRO A 56 22.87 8.67 18.81
C PRO A 56 22.85 7.14 18.67
N LEU A 57 23.49 6.65 17.63
CA LEU A 57 23.61 5.22 17.39
C LEU A 57 24.75 4.61 18.23
N ALA A 58 24.42 3.52 18.92
CA ALA A 58 25.41 2.61 19.49
C ALA A 58 25.43 1.36 18.60
N GLY A 59 26.32 1.31 17.60
CA GLY A 59 26.40 0.21 16.65
C GLY A 59 25.66 0.46 15.33
N THR A 60 25.25 -0.61 14.65
CA THR A 60 24.55 -0.53 13.35
C THR A 60 23.12 0.00 13.52
N SER A 61 22.71 0.91 12.65
CA SER A 61 21.36 1.49 12.68
C SER A 61 20.27 0.41 12.59
N PRO A 62 19.21 0.50 13.41
CA PRO A 62 18.02 -0.34 13.28
C PRO A 62 17.37 -0.30 11.88
N LEU A 63 17.49 0.83 11.19
CA LEU A 63 17.05 0.95 9.79
C LEU A 63 17.85 0.01 8.88
N TYR A 64 19.18 0.03 9.00
CA TYR A 64 20.02 -0.86 8.20
C TYR A 64 19.76 -2.33 8.53
N VAL A 65 19.60 -2.66 9.81
CA VAL A 65 19.25 -4.02 10.26
C VAL A 65 17.97 -4.49 9.57
N HIS A 66 16.92 -3.67 9.55
CA HIS A 66 15.68 -4.00 8.88
C HIS A 66 15.85 -4.19 7.38
N LEU A 67 16.61 -3.32 6.71
CA LEU A 67 16.75 -3.31 5.25
C LEU A 67 17.75 -4.34 4.70
N ALA A 68 18.79 -4.68 5.46
CA ALA A 68 19.92 -5.47 4.96
C ALA A 68 19.86 -6.97 5.31
N ALA A 69 18.99 -7.36 6.24
CA ALA A 69 18.90 -8.76 6.65
C ALA A 69 18.60 -9.69 5.47
N GLY A 70 19.27 -10.84 5.40
CA GLY A 70 19.11 -11.84 4.35
C GLY A 70 19.79 -11.54 3.02
N LYS A 71 20.59 -10.49 2.94
CA LYS A 71 21.35 -10.14 1.74
C LYS A 71 22.84 -10.51 1.89
N HIS A 72 23.46 -10.86 0.77
CA HIS A 72 24.91 -10.90 0.70
C HIS A 72 25.49 -9.49 0.53
N ASN A 73 26.70 -9.29 1.05
CA ASN A 73 27.39 -7.99 0.96
C ASN A 73 28.81 -8.18 0.46
N VAL A 74 29.09 -7.63 -0.72
CA VAL A 74 30.39 -7.77 -1.41
C VAL A 74 30.94 -6.43 -1.86
N SER A 75 32.26 -6.40 -2.09
CA SER A 75 32.93 -5.27 -2.72
C SER A 75 32.63 -5.20 -4.21
N LEU A 76 32.70 -3.99 -4.80
CA LEU A 76 32.35 -3.71 -6.20
C LEU A 76 33.02 -4.65 -7.22
N GLY A 77 34.25 -5.06 -6.99
CA GLY A 77 35.01 -5.92 -7.91
C GLY A 77 34.64 -7.41 -7.87
N ALA A 78 33.79 -7.84 -6.93
CA ALA A 78 33.47 -9.25 -6.77
C ALA A 78 32.40 -9.75 -7.76
N VAL A 79 31.53 -8.87 -8.27
CA VAL A 79 30.42 -9.23 -9.16
C VAL A 79 30.77 -9.01 -10.62
N ALA A 80 30.55 -10.03 -11.46
CA ALA A 80 30.75 -9.92 -12.90
C ALA A 80 29.54 -9.25 -13.61
N PRO A 81 29.78 -8.45 -14.66
CA PRO A 81 28.70 -7.95 -15.51
C PRO A 81 27.82 -9.10 -16.07
N GLY A 82 26.51 -8.93 -16.04
CA GLY A 82 25.56 -9.94 -16.54
C GLY A 82 25.21 -11.08 -15.55
N TRP A 83 25.74 -11.04 -14.34
CA TRP A 83 25.39 -12.01 -13.30
C TRP A 83 23.92 -11.89 -12.84
N ALA A 84 23.43 -10.67 -12.66
CA ALA A 84 22.08 -10.41 -12.13
C ALA A 84 20.99 -10.47 -13.22
N ASP A 85 19.80 -10.88 -12.85
CA ASP A 85 18.56 -10.71 -13.63
C ASP A 85 18.04 -9.27 -13.51
N VAL A 86 18.18 -8.69 -12.32
CA VAL A 86 17.72 -7.34 -11.98
C VAL A 86 18.83 -6.57 -11.29
N VAL A 87 19.01 -5.31 -11.68
CA VAL A 87 19.84 -4.33 -10.95
C VAL A 87 18.92 -3.29 -10.34
N LEU A 88 19.03 -3.05 -9.02
CA LEU A 88 18.37 -1.96 -8.32
C LEU A 88 19.34 -0.79 -8.16
N ASP A 89 18.94 0.40 -8.59
CA ASP A 89 19.77 1.62 -8.51
C ASP A 89 18.90 2.83 -8.13
N ASP A 90 19.36 3.68 -7.24
CA ASP A 90 18.63 4.87 -6.76
C ASP A 90 19.14 6.18 -7.36
N ARG A 91 20.12 6.11 -8.27
CA ARG A 91 20.70 7.29 -8.92
C ARG A 91 19.86 7.74 -10.10
N VAL A 92 19.63 9.05 -10.19
CA VAL A 92 19.03 9.69 -11.37
C VAL A 92 20.02 9.78 -12.53
N ARG A 93 19.50 9.98 -13.75
CA ARG A 93 20.32 10.02 -14.98
C ARG A 93 21.53 10.95 -14.89
N THR A 94 21.38 12.12 -14.28
CA THR A 94 22.43 13.13 -14.16
C THR A 94 23.54 12.79 -13.16
N GLN A 95 23.31 11.82 -12.28
CA GLN A 95 24.28 11.32 -11.32
C GLN A 95 25.12 10.16 -11.87
N LEU A 96 24.80 9.68 -13.08
CA LEU A 96 25.49 8.57 -13.69
C LEU A 96 26.76 9.03 -14.41
N ASP A 97 27.88 8.48 -13.99
CA ASP A 97 29.16 8.60 -14.69
C ASP A 97 29.37 7.38 -15.61
N PRO A 98 29.39 7.58 -16.94
CA PRO A 98 29.64 6.47 -17.86
C PRO A 98 31.00 5.77 -17.65
N SER A 99 31.96 6.44 -17.00
CA SER A 99 33.28 5.89 -16.68
C SER A 99 33.34 5.19 -15.33
N ALA A 100 32.26 5.24 -14.52
CA ALA A 100 32.24 4.62 -13.22
C ALA A 100 32.39 3.09 -13.30
N PRO A 101 33.12 2.47 -12.36
CA PRO A 101 33.42 1.03 -12.41
C PRO A 101 32.17 0.14 -12.39
N ASP A 102 31.03 0.63 -11.86
CA ASP A 102 29.75 -0.09 -11.77
C ASP A 102 28.88 0.04 -13.02
N THR A 103 29.25 0.89 -13.98
CA THR A 103 28.51 1.08 -15.24
C THR A 103 28.36 -0.24 -16.02
N ALA A 104 29.39 -1.08 -16.03
CA ALA A 104 29.34 -2.39 -16.70
C ALA A 104 28.33 -3.34 -16.00
N LEU A 105 28.21 -3.27 -14.68
CA LEU A 105 27.24 -4.05 -13.90
C LEU A 105 25.80 -3.64 -14.22
N ARG A 106 25.53 -2.34 -14.28
CA ARG A 106 24.21 -1.79 -14.63
C ARG A 106 23.78 -2.19 -16.03
N ASN A 107 24.67 -2.03 -17.00
CA ASN A 107 24.37 -2.29 -18.41
C ASN A 107 24.34 -3.79 -18.75
N GLY A 108 24.93 -4.63 -17.91
CA GLY A 108 25.03 -6.07 -18.13
C GLY A 108 23.76 -6.85 -17.77
N ALA A 109 22.90 -6.32 -16.89
CA ALA A 109 21.67 -7.00 -16.52
C ALA A 109 20.58 -6.87 -17.59
N PRO A 110 19.67 -7.85 -17.71
CA PRO A 110 18.50 -7.74 -18.56
C PRO A 110 17.57 -6.60 -18.14
N LEU A 111 17.43 -6.34 -16.84
CA LEU A 111 16.53 -5.33 -16.29
C LEU A 111 17.27 -4.41 -15.31
N LEU A 112 17.23 -3.13 -15.59
CA LEU A 112 17.57 -2.07 -14.64
C LEU A 112 16.27 -1.53 -14.01
N VAL A 113 16.25 -1.40 -12.69
CA VAL A 113 15.16 -0.78 -11.93
C VAL A 113 15.72 0.44 -11.21
N THR A 114 15.17 1.62 -11.51
CA THR A 114 15.57 2.87 -10.87
C THR A 114 14.49 3.36 -9.89
N LEU A 115 14.94 3.90 -8.75
CA LEU A 115 14.08 4.43 -7.69
C LEU A 115 14.62 5.78 -7.23
N SER A 116 13.85 6.83 -7.43
CA SER A 116 14.26 8.18 -7.03
C SER A 116 13.05 9.02 -6.61
N PRO A 117 13.25 10.16 -5.92
CA PRO A 117 12.12 10.98 -5.44
C PRO A 117 11.15 11.40 -6.55
N PHE A 118 11.68 11.79 -7.71
CA PHE A 118 10.91 12.43 -8.79
C PHE A 118 11.02 11.73 -10.14
N GLY A 119 11.63 10.54 -10.19
CA GLY A 119 11.84 9.75 -11.39
C GLY A 119 13.27 9.85 -11.93
N PHE A 120 13.64 8.90 -12.81
CA PHE A 120 15.00 8.74 -13.34
C PHE A 120 15.52 9.99 -14.09
N ASP A 121 14.61 10.69 -14.79
CA ASP A 121 14.89 11.97 -15.45
C ASP A 121 14.60 13.18 -14.55
N GLY A 122 14.47 12.95 -13.24
CA GLY A 122 14.12 13.97 -12.26
C GLY A 122 15.15 15.10 -12.11
N GLU A 123 14.76 16.13 -11.39
CA GLU A 123 15.57 17.34 -11.18
C GLU A 123 16.93 16.98 -10.55
N PRO A 124 18.05 17.43 -11.14
CA PRO A 124 19.37 17.21 -10.55
C PRO A 124 19.56 18.00 -9.26
N GLY A 125 20.20 17.40 -8.26
CA GLY A 125 20.73 18.12 -7.10
C GLY A 125 19.75 18.38 -5.96
N GLY A 126 18.64 17.65 -5.90
CA GLY A 126 17.80 17.63 -4.70
C GLY A 126 18.43 16.80 -3.57
N ILE A 127 18.27 17.22 -2.32
CA ILE A 127 18.48 16.36 -1.17
C ILE A 127 17.33 15.35 -1.19
N ASP A 128 17.64 14.06 -1.25
CA ASP A 128 16.66 12.99 -1.40
C ASP A 128 16.01 12.68 -0.04
N HIS A 129 15.02 13.49 0.35
CA HIS A 129 14.28 13.32 1.59
C HIS A 129 12.81 12.97 1.36
N ASP A 130 12.32 12.05 2.18
CA ASP A 130 10.97 11.48 2.09
C ASP A 130 9.87 12.54 2.13
N VAL A 131 9.99 13.53 3.02
CA VAL A 131 8.99 14.61 3.18
C VAL A 131 8.84 15.46 1.93
N LEU A 132 9.85 15.61 1.09
CA LEU A 132 9.75 16.40 -0.14
C LEU A 132 8.90 15.69 -1.20
N ALA A 133 9.01 14.36 -1.31
CA ALA A 133 8.12 13.56 -2.15
C ALA A 133 6.69 13.58 -1.63
N GLN A 134 6.50 13.52 -0.30
CA GLN A 134 5.19 13.67 0.33
C GLN A 134 4.57 15.05 0.04
N ALA A 135 5.35 16.11 0.14
CA ALA A 135 4.89 17.47 -0.15
C ALA A 135 4.44 17.64 -1.61
N ARG A 136 5.27 17.20 -2.57
CA ARG A 136 4.95 17.28 -4.01
C ARG A 136 3.76 16.44 -4.40
N SER A 137 3.59 15.26 -3.81
CA SER A 137 2.51 14.32 -4.14
C SER A 137 1.11 14.80 -3.76
N GLY A 138 0.99 15.76 -2.84
CA GLY A 138 -0.30 16.21 -2.30
C GLY A 138 -0.82 15.42 -1.09
N ILE A 139 -0.11 14.35 -0.68
CA ILE A 139 -0.59 13.43 0.35
C ILE A 139 -0.64 14.07 1.75
N ILE A 140 0.34 14.93 2.07
CA ILE A 140 0.38 15.60 3.37
C ILE A 140 -0.43 16.89 3.43
N GLY A 141 -0.81 17.45 2.28
CA GLY A 141 -1.66 18.64 2.23
C GLY A 141 -3.07 18.45 2.81
N VAL A 142 -3.46 17.19 3.01
CA VAL A 142 -4.76 16.82 3.61
C VAL A 142 -4.63 16.40 5.08
N GLN A 143 -3.42 16.40 5.64
CA GLN A 143 -3.12 15.92 6.99
C GLN A 143 -2.85 17.07 7.97
N GLY A 144 -3.38 16.98 9.18
CA GLY A 144 -3.13 17.93 10.26
C GLY A 144 -4.38 18.65 10.74
N ASP A 145 -4.17 19.76 11.43
CA ASP A 145 -5.23 20.61 11.96
C ASP A 145 -5.42 21.86 11.08
N PRO A 146 -6.65 22.35 10.97
CA PRO A 146 -6.88 23.63 10.31
C PRO A 146 -6.03 24.74 10.93
N GLY A 147 -5.21 25.40 10.11
CA GLY A 147 -4.38 26.51 10.54
C GLY A 147 -3.03 26.14 11.19
N ARG A 148 -2.73 24.85 11.36
CA ARG A 148 -1.38 24.34 11.70
C ARG A 148 -0.64 23.87 10.45
N GLU A 149 0.67 23.68 10.61
CA GLU A 149 1.49 23.05 9.58
C GLU A 149 0.97 21.62 9.26
N PRO A 150 1.09 21.16 8.02
CA PRO A 150 0.75 19.78 7.65
C PRO A 150 1.53 18.77 8.48
N ILE A 151 1.00 17.55 8.62
CA ILE A 151 1.70 16.45 9.28
C ILE A 151 2.25 15.50 8.22
N ARG A 152 3.57 15.23 8.27
CA ARG A 152 4.21 14.20 7.45
C ARG A 152 3.81 12.79 7.90
N LEU A 153 3.79 11.83 6.96
CA LEU A 153 3.63 10.44 7.31
C LEU A 153 4.86 9.93 8.11
N PRO A 154 4.68 9.05 9.10
CA PRO A 154 5.75 8.61 9.98
C PRO A 154 6.76 7.70 9.27
N GLY A 155 8.00 7.72 9.70
CA GLY A 155 9.06 6.93 9.06
C GLY A 155 9.40 7.44 7.66
N TRP A 156 9.53 6.55 6.71
CA TRP A 156 9.91 6.83 5.32
C TRP A 156 8.91 6.23 4.32
N GLN A 157 7.63 6.56 4.49
CA GLN A 157 6.53 5.94 3.76
C GLN A 157 6.61 6.11 2.24
N ALA A 158 7.14 7.24 1.74
CA ALA A 158 7.34 7.44 0.31
C ALA A 158 8.36 6.44 -0.26
N GLN A 159 9.45 6.22 0.47
CA GLN A 159 10.52 5.33 0.06
C GLN A 159 10.14 3.86 0.22
N TYR A 160 9.45 3.49 1.30
CA TYR A 160 8.96 2.12 1.51
C TYR A 160 7.94 1.73 0.44
N GLN A 161 6.94 2.58 0.20
CA GLN A 161 5.92 2.31 -0.81
C GLN A 161 6.52 2.22 -2.23
N ALA A 162 7.50 3.09 -2.55
CA ALA A 162 8.22 3.01 -3.83
C ALA A 162 9.05 1.72 -3.94
N GLY A 163 9.72 1.30 -2.87
CA GLY A 163 10.49 0.06 -2.83
C GLY A 163 9.62 -1.18 -3.03
N ALA A 164 8.49 -1.27 -2.32
CA ALA A 164 7.52 -2.35 -2.51
C ALA A 164 6.97 -2.36 -3.95
N THR A 165 6.60 -1.19 -4.46
CA THR A 165 6.14 -1.01 -5.85
C THR A 165 7.19 -1.46 -6.87
N ALA A 166 8.46 -1.12 -6.64
CA ALA A 166 9.55 -1.52 -7.51
C ALA A 166 9.79 -3.03 -7.51
N ALA A 167 9.62 -3.70 -6.37
CA ALA A 167 9.67 -5.17 -6.30
C ALA A 167 8.57 -5.81 -7.16
N VAL A 168 7.33 -5.30 -7.10
CA VAL A 168 6.22 -5.70 -7.99
C VAL A 168 6.58 -5.45 -9.45
N GLY A 169 7.02 -4.24 -9.75
CA GLY A 169 7.38 -3.82 -11.10
C GLY A 169 8.53 -4.64 -11.70
N ALA A 170 9.54 -5.01 -10.89
CA ALA A 170 10.64 -5.86 -11.31
C ALA A 170 10.17 -7.25 -11.76
N LEU A 171 9.35 -7.93 -10.94
CA LEU A 171 8.79 -9.24 -11.31
C LEU A 171 7.89 -9.15 -12.54
N ALA A 172 7.13 -8.05 -12.68
CA ALA A 172 6.31 -7.79 -13.85
C ALA A 172 7.15 -7.54 -15.10
N ALA A 173 8.16 -6.66 -15.01
CA ALA A 173 9.02 -6.29 -16.14
C ALA A 173 9.81 -7.48 -16.70
N LEU A 174 10.24 -8.42 -15.87
CA LEU A 174 10.86 -9.67 -16.30
C LEU A 174 9.95 -10.54 -17.20
N ARG A 175 8.63 -10.26 -17.22
CA ARG A 175 7.62 -10.93 -18.04
C ARG A 175 7.18 -10.12 -19.26
N LEU A 176 7.72 -8.92 -19.43
CA LEU A 176 7.44 -8.04 -20.56
C LEU A 176 8.56 -8.19 -21.61
N PRO A 177 8.26 -8.66 -22.82
CA PRO A 177 9.27 -8.89 -23.83
C PRO A 177 10.04 -7.60 -24.21
N GLY A 178 11.37 -7.65 -24.15
CA GLY A 178 12.24 -6.57 -24.61
C GLY A 178 12.40 -5.38 -23.64
N VAL A 179 11.70 -5.37 -22.51
CA VAL A 179 11.86 -4.32 -21.50
C VAL A 179 13.24 -4.38 -20.87
N ARG A 180 13.89 -3.23 -20.77
CA ARG A 180 15.27 -3.08 -20.24
C ARG A 180 15.34 -2.17 -19.02
N HIS A 181 14.40 -1.25 -18.87
CA HIS A 181 14.39 -0.27 -17.80
C HIS A 181 13.00 -0.10 -17.21
N LEU A 182 12.92 -0.16 -15.89
CA LEU A 182 11.75 0.20 -15.09
C LEU A 182 12.13 1.34 -14.16
N ASP A 183 11.38 2.43 -14.18
CA ASP A 183 11.52 3.52 -13.23
C ASP A 183 10.29 3.65 -12.34
N VAL A 184 10.53 3.80 -11.04
CA VAL A 184 9.50 4.01 -10.01
C VAL A 184 9.89 5.20 -9.16
N SER A 185 9.19 6.32 -9.31
CA SER A 185 9.43 7.47 -8.43
C SER A 185 8.64 7.36 -7.13
N TRP A 186 9.22 7.88 -6.02
CA TRP A 186 8.56 7.90 -4.72
C TRP A 186 7.26 8.72 -4.79
N THR A 187 7.30 9.87 -5.45
CA THR A 187 6.13 10.73 -5.68
C THR A 187 5.02 9.99 -6.45
N ALA A 188 5.36 9.22 -7.49
CA ALA A 188 4.37 8.45 -8.24
C ALA A 188 3.73 7.33 -7.40
N ALA A 189 4.52 6.65 -6.57
CA ALA A 189 4.02 5.63 -5.65
C ALA A 189 3.03 6.22 -4.64
N LEU A 190 3.33 7.41 -4.07
CA LEU A 190 2.42 8.12 -3.16
C LEU A 190 1.14 8.58 -3.86
N ILE A 191 1.24 9.18 -5.07
CA ILE A 191 0.07 9.62 -5.84
C ILE A 191 -0.86 8.45 -6.12
N THR A 192 -0.30 7.29 -6.50
CA THR A 192 -1.09 6.07 -6.72
C THR A 192 -1.70 5.56 -5.42
N GLY A 193 -0.97 5.60 -4.31
CA GLY A 193 -1.47 5.27 -2.97
C GLY A 193 -2.55 6.24 -2.45
N CYS A 194 -2.79 7.37 -3.14
CA CYS A 194 -3.85 8.34 -2.83
C CYS A 194 -4.91 8.45 -3.93
N GLU A 195 -4.99 7.50 -4.87
CA GLU A 195 -5.85 7.59 -6.05
C GLU A 195 -7.32 7.88 -5.74
N LEU A 196 -7.84 7.48 -4.55
CA LEU A 196 -9.21 7.77 -4.15
C LEU A 196 -9.46 9.26 -3.88
N HIS A 197 -8.53 9.92 -3.22
CA HIS A 197 -8.60 11.36 -2.93
C HIS A 197 -8.51 12.18 -4.22
N PHE A 198 -7.64 11.75 -5.14
CA PHE A 198 -7.55 12.34 -6.47
C PHE A 198 -8.84 12.13 -7.26
N ALA A 199 -9.41 10.91 -7.26
CA ALA A 199 -10.63 10.61 -7.96
C ALA A 199 -11.81 11.47 -7.46
N ASP A 200 -11.99 11.54 -6.15
CA ASP A 200 -13.03 12.37 -5.53
C ASP A 200 -12.79 13.84 -5.83
N GLY A 201 -11.60 14.39 -5.54
CA GLY A 201 -11.29 15.79 -5.76
C GLY A 201 -11.43 16.23 -7.22
N MET A 202 -10.93 15.44 -8.17
CA MET A 202 -10.98 15.80 -9.60
C MET A 202 -12.40 15.74 -10.19
N VAL A 203 -13.30 14.93 -9.63
CA VAL A 203 -14.68 14.80 -10.09
C VAL A 203 -15.62 15.77 -9.40
N SER A 204 -15.50 15.90 -8.08
CA SER A 204 -16.36 16.77 -7.26
C SER A 204 -15.89 18.23 -7.20
N GLY A 205 -14.62 18.49 -7.53
CA GLY A 205 -13.98 19.78 -7.28
C GLY A 205 -13.65 20.05 -5.81
N ARG A 206 -13.90 19.05 -4.93
CA ARG A 206 -13.65 19.19 -3.51
C ARG A 206 -12.16 19.34 -3.22
N ARG A 207 -11.80 20.41 -2.54
CA ARG A 207 -10.49 20.54 -1.91
C ARG A 207 -10.48 19.75 -0.60
N TRP A 208 -9.68 18.71 -0.57
CA TRP A 208 -9.39 18.00 0.66
C TRP A 208 -8.47 18.86 1.51
N ALA A 209 -8.91 19.20 2.71
CA ALA A 209 -8.17 20.02 3.67
C ALA A 209 -8.03 19.27 4.98
N PRO A 210 -7.05 19.63 5.83
CA PRO A 210 -6.91 19.08 7.16
C PRO A 210 -8.21 19.22 7.98
N THR A 211 -8.64 18.12 8.61
CA THR A 211 -9.92 18.06 9.36
C THR A 211 -9.74 17.99 10.88
N GLY A 212 -8.51 17.95 11.34
CA GLY A 212 -8.20 17.75 12.76
C GLY A 212 -8.06 16.26 13.13
N PRO A 213 -8.14 15.92 14.42
CA PRO A 213 -7.86 14.57 14.91
C PRO A 213 -8.98 13.55 14.62
N PHE A 214 -10.15 14.01 14.20
CA PHE A 214 -11.31 13.16 13.95
C PHE A 214 -11.73 13.21 12.49
N PRO A 215 -11.82 12.05 11.81
CA PRO A 215 -12.26 12.01 10.42
C PRO A 215 -13.74 12.43 10.31
N VAL A 216 -14.03 13.35 9.42
CA VAL A 216 -15.42 13.83 9.17
C VAL A 216 -16.27 12.79 8.43
N THR A 217 -15.70 11.71 7.98
CA THR A 217 -16.41 10.69 7.19
C THR A 217 -17.05 9.59 8.03
N ALA A 218 -16.57 9.35 9.26
CA ALA A 218 -17.05 8.25 10.10
C ALA A 218 -16.74 8.51 11.59
N PHE A 219 -17.58 9.28 12.27
CA PHE A 219 -17.46 9.44 13.73
C PHE A 219 -18.52 8.58 14.48
N PRO A 220 -18.19 7.93 15.64
CA PRO A 220 -16.87 7.83 16.28
C PRO A 220 -15.83 7.18 15.38
N GLY A 221 -14.64 7.81 15.29
CA GLY A 221 -13.52 7.40 14.46
C GLY A 221 -12.28 8.21 14.83
N GLY A 222 -11.15 7.89 14.22
CA GLY A 222 -9.87 8.43 14.65
C GLY A 222 -9.29 7.68 15.85
N ALA A 223 -8.19 8.16 16.41
CA ALA A 223 -7.57 7.58 17.60
C ALA A 223 -8.21 8.19 18.86
N LEU A 224 -9.17 7.48 19.45
CA LEU A 224 -9.88 7.92 20.65
C LEU A 224 -9.09 7.53 21.90
N PRO A 225 -8.86 8.46 22.85
CA PRO A 225 -8.18 8.16 24.10
C PRO A 225 -9.02 7.20 24.97
N CYS A 226 -8.31 6.29 25.65
CA CYS A 226 -8.88 5.36 26.62
C CYS A 226 -7.95 5.27 27.83
N LYS A 227 -8.26 4.40 28.79
CA LYS A 227 -7.58 4.34 30.09
C LYS A 227 -6.05 4.20 30.01
N ASP A 228 -5.52 3.47 29.02
CA ASP A 228 -4.09 3.14 28.90
C ASP A 228 -3.50 3.45 27.52
N GLY A 229 -4.18 4.29 26.74
CA GLY A 229 -3.69 4.69 25.40
C GLY A 229 -4.81 5.14 24.48
N HIS A 230 -4.87 4.58 23.28
CA HIS A 230 -5.86 4.94 22.27
C HIS A 230 -6.42 3.70 21.56
N VAL A 231 -7.66 3.79 21.10
CA VAL A 231 -8.32 2.81 20.23
C VAL A 231 -8.89 3.49 19.01
N VAL A 232 -9.10 2.72 17.95
CA VAL A 232 -9.65 3.21 16.67
C VAL A 232 -10.95 2.48 16.38
N PRO A 233 -12.11 3.05 16.73
CA PRO A 233 -13.39 2.46 16.36
C PRO A 233 -13.68 2.68 14.87
N GLY A 234 -14.20 1.62 14.21
CA GLY A 234 -14.78 1.70 12.88
C GLY A 234 -16.28 1.93 12.98
N SER A 235 -16.78 2.99 12.35
CA SER A 235 -18.22 3.34 12.33
C SER A 235 -18.72 3.46 10.90
N PHE A 236 -18.27 2.57 10.02
CA PHE A 236 -18.57 2.65 8.60
C PHE A 236 -19.88 2.00 8.21
N ARG A 237 -20.32 0.93 8.94
CA ARG A 237 -21.59 0.25 8.73
C ARG A 237 -22.60 0.71 9.76
N ASP A 238 -23.89 0.65 9.42
CA ASP A 238 -24.96 0.93 10.39
C ASP A 238 -24.88 -0.03 11.59
N LEU A 239 -24.56 -1.30 11.36
CA LEU A 239 -24.34 -2.30 12.40
C LEU A 239 -23.23 -1.91 13.39
N ASP A 240 -22.14 -1.28 12.91
CA ASP A 240 -21.08 -0.78 13.80
C ASP A 240 -21.62 0.28 14.76
N TRP A 241 -22.46 1.21 14.25
CA TRP A 241 -23.07 2.27 15.05
C TRP A 241 -24.13 1.74 16.01
N GLU A 242 -24.99 0.85 15.55
CA GLU A 242 -26.00 0.22 16.41
C GLU A 242 -25.35 -0.50 17.60
N MET A 243 -24.29 -1.28 17.34
CA MET A 243 -23.54 -1.94 18.40
C MET A 243 -22.88 -0.96 19.36
N GLN A 244 -22.29 0.12 18.85
CA GLN A 244 -21.71 1.18 19.66
C GLN A 244 -22.77 1.83 20.56
N CYS A 245 -23.95 2.15 20.05
CA CYS A 245 -25.03 2.71 20.84
C CYS A 245 -25.45 1.79 22.03
N LEU A 246 -25.49 0.48 21.78
CA LEU A 246 -25.77 -0.49 22.84
C LEU A 246 -24.67 -0.54 23.89
N LEU A 247 -23.40 -0.56 23.46
CA LEU A 247 -22.24 -0.59 24.36
C LEU A 247 -22.11 0.69 25.20
N TYR A 248 -22.40 1.85 24.61
CA TYR A 248 -22.36 3.15 25.32
C TYR A 248 -23.58 3.42 26.18
N GLY A 249 -24.64 2.59 26.08
CA GLY A 249 -25.91 2.78 26.83
C GLY A 249 -26.71 3.97 26.28
N ILE A 250 -26.74 4.17 24.99
CA ILE A 250 -27.47 5.25 24.28
C ILE A 250 -28.32 4.67 23.12
N PRO A 251 -29.15 3.64 23.36
CA PRO A 251 -29.90 2.96 22.30
C PRO A 251 -30.87 3.89 21.54
N GLU A 252 -31.29 5.00 22.14
CA GLU A 252 -32.14 6.01 21.53
C GLU A 252 -31.49 6.66 20.30
N TRP A 253 -30.16 6.72 20.23
CA TRP A 253 -29.44 7.29 19.11
C TRP A 253 -29.42 6.41 17.84
N MET A 254 -29.84 5.15 17.96
CA MET A 254 -29.98 4.26 16.80
C MET A 254 -31.10 4.70 15.85
N THR A 255 -32.12 5.37 16.38
CA THR A 255 -33.33 5.79 15.63
C THR A 255 -33.43 7.30 15.46
N ASP A 256 -32.64 8.09 16.16
CA ASP A 256 -32.65 9.54 16.06
C ASP A 256 -31.94 9.98 14.77
N ASP A 257 -32.64 10.72 13.92
CA ASP A 257 -32.12 11.21 12.63
C ASP A 257 -30.83 12.09 12.76
N ALA A 258 -30.66 12.74 13.93
CA ALA A 258 -29.47 13.55 14.20
C ALA A 258 -28.19 12.69 14.35
N TYR A 259 -28.31 11.42 14.82
CA TYR A 259 -27.15 10.57 15.17
C TYR A 259 -27.09 9.27 14.39
N ARG A 260 -28.19 8.74 13.86
CA ARG A 260 -28.19 7.46 13.13
C ARG A 260 -27.36 7.51 11.84
N THR A 261 -27.21 8.68 11.22
CA THR A 261 -26.43 8.83 9.99
C THR A 261 -24.99 9.25 10.28
N ARG A 262 -24.05 8.81 9.45
CA ARG A 262 -22.64 9.23 9.55
C ARG A 262 -22.47 10.74 9.48
N LEU A 263 -23.15 11.38 8.53
CA LEU A 263 -23.12 12.84 8.38
C LEU A 263 -23.70 13.56 9.60
N GLY A 264 -24.79 13.06 10.16
CA GLY A 264 -25.39 13.61 11.37
C GLY A 264 -24.40 13.63 12.54
N ARG A 265 -23.68 12.52 12.75
CA ARG A 265 -22.62 12.43 13.77
C ARG A 265 -21.43 13.32 13.46
N ALA A 266 -20.96 13.33 12.20
CA ALA A 266 -19.81 14.14 11.78
C ALA A 266 -20.04 15.65 11.97
N THR A 267 -21.29 16.13 11.92
CA THR A 267 -21.61 17.52 12.21
C THR A 267 -21.76 17.82 13.72
N ARG A 268 -21.68 16.78 14.59
CA ARG A 268 -21.88 16.87 16.04
C ARG A 268 -20.77 16.20 16.84
N ILE A 269 -19.55 16.18 16.31
CA ILE A 269 -18.41 15.44 16.91
C ILE A 269 -18.25 15.75 18.39
N GLY A 270 -18.26 17.04 18.78
CA GLY A 270 -18.10 17.47 20.17
C GLY A 270 -19.18 16.92 21.10
N GLU A 271 -20.48 17.00 20.69
CA GLU A 271 -21.62 16.49 21.47
C GLU A 271 -21.58 14.97 21.61
N VAL A 272 -21.25 14.28 20.51
CA VAL A 272 -21.13 12.81 20.54
C VAL A 272 -19.96 12.40 21.44
N TRP A 273 -18.82 13.08 21.33
CA TRP A 273 -17.64 12.78 22.14
C TRP A 273 -17.91 12.99 23.64
N GLU A 274 -18.45 14.14 24.03
CA GLU A 274 -18.81 14.44 25.42
C GLU A 274 -19.70 13.33 26.05
N ARG A 275 -20.56 12.73 25.23
CA ARG A 275 -21.48 11.66 25.70
C ARG A 275 -20.82 10.31 25.89
N ILE A 276 -19.77 9.99 25.09
CA ILE A 276 -19.16 8.66 25.06
C ILE A 276 -17.76 8.60 25.70
N GLU A 277 -17.07 9.73 25.90
CA GLU A 277 -15.67 9.76 26.40
C GLU A 277 -15.50 9.03 27.73
N GLY A 278 -16.46 9.14 28.65
CA GLY A 278 -16.44 8.46 29.93
C GLY A 278 -16.40 6.93 29.78
N TRP A 279 -17.09 6.39 28.78
CA TRP A 279 -17.07 4.96 28.51
C TRP A 279 -15.67 4.47 28.12
N TYR A 280 -14.94 5.24 27.31
CA TYR A 280 -13.57 4.93 26.90
C TYR A 280 -12.57 5.13 28.05
N ALA A 281 -12.71 6.22 28.81
CA ALA A 281 -11.80 6.55 29.91
C ALA A 281 -11.74 5.49 31.02
N GLU A 282 -12.81 4.71 31.18
CA GLU A 282 -12.89 3.64 32.19
C GLU A 282 -12.25 2.31 31.73
N ARG A 283 -11.97 2.13 30.44
CA ARG A 283 -11.58 0.85 29.85
C ARG A 283 -10.19 0.90 29.20
N THR A 284 -9.46 -0.19 29.32
CA THR A 284 -8.16 -0.39 28.65
C THR A 284 -8.34 -0.72 27.17
N LYS A 285 -7.31 -0.52 26.36
CA LYS A 285 -7.25 -0.96 24.95
C LYS A 285 -7.61 -2.43 24.80
N ALA A 286 -7.11 -3.27 25.71
CA ALA A 286 -7.35 -4.71 25.67
C ALA A 286 -8.82 -5.02 25.91
N GLU A 287 -9.42 -4.48 26.97
CA GLU A 287 -10.85 -4.67 27.28
C GLU A 287 -11.76 -4.24 26.13
N ILE A 288 -11.49 -3.10 25.49
CA ILE A 288 -12.27 -2.60 24.36
C ILE A 288 -12.11 -3.51 23.14
N PHE A 289 -10.90 -3.96 22.87
CA PHE A 289 -10.62 -4.83 21.72
C PHE A 289 -11.21 -6.24 21.88
N GLU A 290 -11.17 -6.80 23.09
CA GLU A 290 -11.83 -8.09 23.40
C GLU A 290 -13.34 -8.02 23.16
N LEU A 291 -14.00 -6.93 23.57
CA LEU A 291 -15.42 -6.72 23.25
C LEU A 291 -15.71 -6.74 21.74
N ALA A 292 -14.80 -6.20 20.94
CA ALA A 292 -14.94 -6.22 19.48
C ALA A 292 -14.72 -7.60 18.86
N LEU A 293 -13.86 -8.44 19.45
CA LEU A 293 -13.68 -9.80 18.97
C LEU A 293 -14.92 -10.66 19.19
N ASP A 294 -15.71 -10.36 20.22
CA ASP A 294 -16.93 -11.08 20.59
C ASP A 294 -18.23 -10.49 19.99
N THR A 295 -18.12 -9.36 19.29
CA THR A 295 -19.27 -8.65 18.72
C THR A 295 -19.02 -8.31 17.25
N PRO A 296 -20.05 -7.95 16.46
CA PRO A 296 -19.86 -7.49 15.09
C PRO A 296 -19.27 -6.07 14.99
N TRP A 297 -18.89 -5.43 16.09
CA TRP A 297 -18.24 -4.12 16.09
C TRP A 297 -16.80 -4.20 15.64
N THR A 298 -16.38 -3.26 14.81
CA THR A 298 -14.99 -3.16 14.33
C THR A 298 -14.25 -2.12 15.16
N VAL A 299 -13.19 -2.52 15.87
CA VAL A 299 -12.29 -1.61 16.57
C VAL A 299 -10.86 -2.16 16.58
N GLY A 300 -9.87 -1.29 16.61
CA GLY A 300 -8.46 -1.65 16.77
C GLY A 300 -7.80 -0.94 17.94
N LYS A 301 -6.71 -1.50 18.43
CA LYS A 301 -5.81 -0.86 19.40
C LYS A 301 -4.80 0.00 18.65
N VAL A 302 -4.43 1.16 19.18
CA VAL A 302 -3.20 1.83 18.73
C VAL A 302 -2.04 1.11 19.38
N MET A 303 -1.26 0.37 18.58
CA MET A 303 -0.17 -0.47 19.04
C MET A 303 1.18 0.20 18.85
N THR A 304 2.04 0.10 19.86
CA THR A 304 3.44 0.48 19.78
C THR A 304 4.32 -0.70 19.34
N GLY A 305 5.60 -0.46 19.05
CA GLY A 305 6.54 -1.53 18.68
C GLY A 305 6.73 -2.56 19.79
N THR A 306 6.81 -2.13 21.04
CA THR A 306 6.93 -3.03 22.21
C THR A 306 5.67 -3.88 22.40
N GLU A 307 4.49 -3.33 22.18
CA GLU A 307 3.23 -4.08 22.19
C GLU A 307 3.13 -5.07 21.04
N ALA A 308 3.61 -4.70 19.85
CA ALA A 308 3.62 -5.60 18.69
C ALA A 308 4.56 -6.79 18.89
N LEU A 309 5.72 -6.61 19.52
CA LEU A 309 6.63 -7.70 19.87
C LEU A 309 6.01 -8.71 20.85
N ALA A 310 5.07 -8.27 21.67
CA ALA A 310 4.37 -9.10 22.65
C ALA A 310 3.00 -9.60 22.15
N ASP A 311 2.58 -9.21 20.95
CA ASP A 311 1.23 -9.50 20.44
C ASP A 311 1.08 -10.98 20.05
N PRO A 312 0.08 -11.70 20.63
CA PRO A 312 -0.10 -13.13 20.40
C PRO A 312 -0.50 -13.46 18.97
N HIS A 313 -1.09 -12.52 18.23
CA HIS A 313 -1.49 -12.74 16.85
C HIS A 313 -0.29 -12.71 15.91
N LEU A 314 0.58 -11.69 16.02
CA LEU A 314 1.82 -11.60 15.25
C LEU A 314 2.76 -12.79 15.55
N ALA A 315 2.81 -13.23 16.82
CA ALA A 315 3.55 -14.42 17.21
C ALA A 315 2.99 -15.70 16.57
N ALA A 316 1.67 -15.93 16.65
CA ALA A 316 1.01 -17.10 16.07
C ALA A 316 1.19 -17.19 14.55
N ARG A 317 1.26 -16.03 13.88
CA ARG A 317 1.47 -15.95 12.43
C ARG A 317 2.93 -16.12 12.03
N GLY A 318 3.88 -16.05 12.98
CA GLY A 318 5.31 -16.11 12.72
C GLY A 318 5.81 -14.97 11.83
N PHE A 319 5.18 -13.80 11.93
CA PHE A 319 5.59 -12.59 11.23
C PHE A 319 6.90 -12.04 11.77
N LEU A 320 7.06 -12.10 13.09
CA LEU A 320 8.25 -11.68 13.82
C LEU A 320 9.19 -12.86 14.05
N GLY A 321 10.47 -12.61 13.91
CA GLY A 321 11.50 -13.62 14.16
C GLY A 321 12.87 -12.99 14.40
N PRO A 322 13.90 -13.82 14.69
CA PRO A 322 15.24 -13.35 14.92
C PRO A 322 15.88 -12.80 13.63
N ILE A 323 16.58 -11.69 13.78
CA ILE A 323 17.50 -11.11 12.79
C ILE A 323 18.89 -11.16 13.41
N ASP A 324 19.77 -11.96 12.84
CA ASP A 324 21.12 -12.15 13.36
C ASP A 324 22.01 -10.95 12.99
N THR A 325 22.62 -10.33 13.99
CA THR A 325 23.60 -9.24 13.84
C THR A 325 24.90 -9.56 14.58
N ASP A 326 25.97 -8.85 14.26
CA ASP A 326 27.26 -9.03 14.96
C ASP A 326 27.17 -8.68 16.47
N ASP A 327 26.21 -7.83 16.84
CA ASP A 327 25.96 -7.42 18.24
C ASP A 327 24.96 -8.34 18.97
N GLY A 328 24.51 -9.41 18.33
CA GLY A 328 23.51 -10.36 18.83
C GLY A 328 22.18 -10.32 18.08
N PRO A 329 21.27 -11.26 18.35
CA PRO A 329 20.01 -11.34 17.65
C PRO A 329 19.05 -10.23 18.09
N LEU A 330 18.40 -9.60 17.12
CA LEU A 330 17.27 -8.69 17.28
C LEU A 330 15.99 -9.32 16.73
N THR A 331 14.84 -8.82 17.13
CA THR A 331 13.54 -9.28 16.61
C THR A 331 12.96 -8.25 15.65
N GLY A 332 12.51 -8.71 14.50
CA GLY A 332 11.86 -7.87 13.50
C GLY A 332 11.05 -8.69 12.49
N PRO A 333 10.50 -8.05 11.44
CA PRO A 333 9.76 -8.74 10.39
C PRO A 333 10.68 -9.69 9.61
N VAL A 334 10.24 -10.94 9.43
CA VAL A 334 11.03 -11.98 8.73
C VAL A 334 10.38 -12.45 7.42
N ARG A 335 9.19 -11.97 7.10
CA ARG A 335 8.47 -12.24 5.85
C ARG A 335 7.51 -11.09 5.50
N PRO A 336 7.32 -10.77 4.20
CA PRO A 336 6.40 -9.70 3.80
C PRO A 336 4.92 -10.12 3.85
N PHE A 337 4.67 -11.42 3.78
CA PHE A 337 3.39 -12.11 3.90
C PHE A 337 3.68 -13.59 4.16
N ARG A 338 2.65 -14.32 4.58
CA ARG A 338 2.79 -15.74 4.86
C ARG A 338 2.67 -16.55 3.58
N THR A 339 3.69 -17.34 3.30
CA THR A 339 3.68 -18.39 2.27
C THR A 339 3.39 -19.70 2.95
N VAL A 340 2.17 -20.23 2.78
CA VAL A 340 1.73 -21.43 3.51
C VAL A 340 2.62 -22.63 3.15
N GLY A 341 3.18 -23.29 4.17
CA GLY A 341 4.03 -24.46 4.01
C GLY A 341 5.47 -24.19 3.55
N LEU A 342 5.92 -22.93 3.45
CA LEU A 342 7.28 -22.58 3.07
C LEU A 342 8.10 -22.00 4.25
N PRO A 343 9.42 -22.28 4.30
CA PRO A 343 10.29 -21.77 5.35
C PRO A 343 10.52 -20.27 5.23
N VAL A 344 10.95 -19.65 6.32
CA VAL A 344 11.48 -18.28 6.33
C VAL A 344 12.90 -18.29 5.77
N ALA A 345 13.22 -17.32 4.93
CA ALA A 345 14.57 -17.12 4.38
C ALA A 345 15.57 -16.72 5.50
N ASP A 346 16.86 -16.84 5.22
CA ASP A 346 17.94 -16.34 6.09
C ASP A 346 17.72 -14.87 6.46
N GLN A 347 18.00 -14.52 7.73
CA GLN A 347 17.79 -13.18 8.28
C GLN A 347 19.09 -12.56 8.84
N ARG A 348 20.25 -12.99 8.35
CA ARG A 348 21.53 -12.44 8.80
C ARG A 348 21.80 -11.08 8.19
N VAL A 349 22.25 -10.13 9.02
CA VAL A 349 22.83 -8.85 8.60
C VAL A 349 24.33 -9.00 8.47
N ARG A 350 24.89 -8.60 7.34
CA ARG A 350 26.31 -8.76 7.03
C ARG A 350 27.04 -7.42 7.07
N ALA A 351 28.29 -7.42 7.57
CA ALA A 351 29.17 -6.25 7.48
C ALA A 351 29.52 -5.94 6.02
N THR A 352 30.03 -4.75 5.76
CA THR A 352 30.48 -4.34 4.40
C THR A 352 31.59 -5.26 3.90
N GLY A 353 31.41 -5.86 2.72
CA GLY A 353 32.37 -6.79 2.12
C GLY A 353 32.53 -8.11 2.89
N ALA A 354 31.63 -8.44 3.81
CA ALA A 354 31.77 -9.64 4.67
C ALA A 354 31.79 -10.96 3.87
N ASP A 355 31.19 -10.96 2.70
CA ASP A 355 31.14 -12.15 1.85
C ASP A 355 32.29 -12.20 0.81
N ASP A 356 33.19 -11.21 0.77
CA ASP A 356 34.33 -11.21 -0.15
C ASP A 356 35.21 -12.45 0.06
N GLY A 357 35.40 -13.23 -1.00
CA GLY A 357 36.16 -14.47 -0.95
C GLY A 357 35.49 -15.64 -0.19
N SER A 358 34.26 -15.46 0.30
CA SER A 358 33.49 -16.57 0.88
C SER A 358 33.23 -17.66 -0.17
N PRO A 359 33.47 -18.94 0.13
CA PRO A 359 33.16 -20.03 -0.79
C PRO A 359 31.68 -20.09 -1.19
N GLU A 360 30.77 -19.73 -0.29
CA GLU A 360 29.34 -19.69 -0.53
C GLU A 360 28.99 -18.69 -1.62
N ILE A 361 29.39 -17.41 -1.44
CA ILE A 361 29.10 -16.37 -2.44
C ILE A 361 29.89 -16.60 -3.73
N ALA A 362 31.13 -17.14 -3.65
CA ALA A 362 31.90 -17.48 -4.84
C ALA A 362 31.17 -18.53 -5.70
N ALA A 363 30.55 -19.53 -5.09
CA ALA A 363 29.72 -20.51 -5.77
C ALA A 363 28.47 -19.88 -6.41
N VAL A 364 27.80 -18.98 -5.68
CA VAL A 364 26.63 -18.23 -6.17
C VAL A 364 27.00 -17.35 -7.37
N LEU A 365 28.09 -16.61 -7.26
CA LEU A 365 28.56 -15.71 -8.35
C LEU A 365 29.05 -16.50 -9.59
N ALA A 366 29.64 -17.69 -9.37
CA ALA A 366 30.11 -18.57 -10.44
C ALA A 366 28.96 -19.32 -11.14
N ALA A 367 27.89 -19.63 -10.44
CA ALA A 367 26.74 -20.36 -11.00
C ALA A 367 26.05 -19.57 -12.13
N GLY A 368 26.10 -18.22 -12.07
CA GLY A 368 25.48 -17.36 -13.07
C GLY A 368 23.94 -17.47 -13.06
N ARG A 369 23.33 -16.82 -14.05
CA ARG A 369 21.88 -16.87 -14.24
C ARG A 369 21.43 -18.19 -14.85
N THR A 370 20.33 -18.73 -14.31
CA THR A 370 19.56 -19.78 -14.99
C THR A 370 18.37 -19.13 -15.69
N PRO A 371 18.33 -19.14 -17.05
CA PRO A 371 17.18 -18.57 -17.74
C PRO A 371 15.87 -19.28 -17.33
N VAL A 372 14.92 -18.52 -16.84
CA VAL A 372 13.56 -19.01 -16.50
C VAL A 372 12.63 -18.63 -17.65
N THR A 373 11.90 -19.60 -18.19
CA THR A 373 10.83 -19.31 -19.16
C THR A 373 9.61 -18.78 -18.41
N ARG A 374 9.33 -17.51 -18.56
CA ARG A 374 8.20 -16.84 -17.95
C ARG A 374 7.06 -16.64 -18.95
N ARG A 375 5.85 -16.90 -18.55
CA ARG A 375 4.68 -16.52 -19.35
C ARG A 375 4.54 -15.00 -19.37
N PRO A 376 4.26 -14.37 -20.54
CA PRO A 376 3.98 -12.94 -20.63
C PRO A 376 2.79 -12.55 -19.74
N LEU A 377 2.78 -11.31 -19.20
CA LEU A 377 1.70 -10.81 -18.35
C LEU A 377 0.34 -10.84 -19.05
N GLU A 378 0.28 -10.53 -20.35
CA GLU A 378 -0.95 -10.57 -21.15
C GLU A 378 -1.59 -11.96 -21.26
N GLY A 379 -0.83 -13.01 -20.97
CA GLY A 379 -1.32 -14.39 -20.91
C GLY A 379 -1.79 -14.81 -19.51
N LEU A 380 -1.59 -14.00 -18.48
CA LEU A 380 -1.97 -14.30 -17.11
C LEU A 380 -3.39 -13.84 -16.82
N ARG A 381 -4.14 -14.65 -16.07
CA ARG A 381 -5.56 -14.45 -15.72
C ARG A 381 -5.73 -14.41 -14.21
N LEU A 382 -6.31 -13.33 -13.72
CA LEU A 382 -6.62 -13.11 -12.29
C LEU A 382 -8.15 -13.10 -12.11
N LEU A 383 -8.69 -14.00 -11.30
CA LEU A 383 -10.05 -13.91 -10.79
C LEU A 383 -10.05 -13.10 -9.50
N GLU A 384 -10.79 -12.01 -9.49
CA GLU A 384 -10.81 -11.04 -8.38
C GLU A 384 -12.16 -11.10 -7.66
N VAL A 385 -12.15 -11.57 -6.41
CA VAL A 385 -13.29 -11.60 -5.48
C VAL A 385 -13.02 -10.61 -4.36
N THR A 386 -13.14 -9.31 -4.67
CA THR A 386 -12.73 -8.24 -3.77
C THR A 386 -13.75 -7.12 -3.70
N THR A 387 -13.67 -6.32 -2.63
CA THR A 387 -14.49 -5.12 -2.42
C THR A 387 -13.66 -3.98 -1.82
N ALA A 388 -14.24 -2.81 -1.71
CA ALA A 388 -13.63 -1.59 -1.20
C ALA A 388 -12.40 -1.15 -2.01
N TRP A 389 -11.23 -0.99 -1.39
CA TRP A 389 -10.06 -0.42 -2.06
C TRP A 389 -8.90 -1.40 -2.21
N ALA A 390 -8.37 -1.94 -1.13
CA ALA A 390 -7.11 -2.70 -1.14
C ALA A 390 -7.07 -3.82 -2.19
N GLY A 391 -8.11 -4.65 -2.26
CA GLY A 391 -8.20 -5.71 -3.26
C GLY A 391 -8.38 -5.20 -4.69
N PRO A 392 -9.36 -4.31 -4.97
CA PRO A 392 -9.50 -3.70 -6.28
C PRO A 392 -8.25 -2.95 -6.76
N PHE A 393 -7.49 -2.32 -5.88
CA PHE A 393 -6.21 -1.69 -6.19
C PHE A 393 -5.20 -2.69 -6.81
N VAL A 394 -5.11 -3.92 -6.29
CA VAL A 394 -4.25 -4.98 -6.84
C VAL A 394 -4.61 -5.29 -8.28
N GLY A 395 -5.90 -5.52 -8.55
CA GLY A 395 -6.38 -5.82 -9.90
C GLY A 395 -6.15 -4.67 -10.88
N ASN A 396 -6.35 -3.43 -10.45
CA ASN A 396 -6.03 -2.24 -11.26
C ASN A 396 -4.53 -2.15 -11.57
N LEU A 397 -3.68 -2.34 -10.55
CA LEU A 397 -2.22 -2.27 -10.70
C LEU A 397 -1.69 -3.34 -11.67
N LEU A 398 -2.05 -4.61 -11.46
CA LEU A 398 -1.63 -5.72 -12.33
C LEU A 398 -2.26 -5.63 -13.73
N GLY A 399 -3.50 -5.20 -13.82
CA GLY A 399 -4.18 -4.98 -15.11
C GLY A 399 -3.54 -3.87 -15.94
N SER A 400 -3.00 -2.81 -15.32
CA SER A 400 -2.24 -1.77 -16.02
C SER A 400 -0.96 -2.31 -16.67
N LEU A 401 -0.38 -3.36 -16.10
CA LEU A 401 0.78 -4.06 -16.61
C LEU A 401 0.44 -5.16 -17.63
N GLY A 402 -0.84 -5.48 -17.81
CA GLY A 402 -1.31 -6.39 -18.86
C GLY A 402 -1.97 -7.68 -18.42
N VAL A 403 -2.10 -7.93 -17.12
CA VAL A 403 -2.84 -9.09 -16.59
C VAL A 403 -4.34 -8.99 -16.95
N ASP A 404 -4.94 -10.09 -17.43
CA ASP A 404 -6.38 -10.18 -17.69
C ASP A 404 -7.13 -10.38 -16.37
N VAL A 405 -7.72 -9.31 -15.86
CA VAL A 405 -8.41 -9.31 -14.55
C VAL A 405 -9.92 -9.43 -14.75
N VAL A 406 -10.51 -10.47 -14.16
CA VAL A 406 -11.96 -10.69 -14.10
C VAL A 406 -12.45 -10.45 -12.68
N LYS A 407 -13.16 -9.34 -12.49
CA LYS A 407 -13.75 -8.98 -11.20
C LYS A 407 -15.14 -9.59 -11.06
N PHE A 408 -15.33 -10.31 -9.95
CA PHE A 408 -16.65 -10.81 -9.56
C PHE A 408 -17.38 -9.82 -8.68
N GLU A 409 -18.61 -9.48 -9.04
CA GLU A 409 -19.53 -8.69 -8.24
C GLU A 409 -20.73 -9.54 -7.83
N ALA A 410 -21.22 -9.34 -6.60
CA ALA A 410 -22.42 -9.98 -6.12
C ALA A 410 -23.67 -9.34 -6.75
N MET A 411 -24.72 -10.14 -6.92
CA MET A 411 -26.02 -9.63 -7.37
C MET A 411 -26.66 -8.70 -6.34
N ARG A 412 -26.37 -8.91 -5.05
CA ARG A 412 -26.76 -8.10 -3.87
C ARG A 412 -25.89 -8.53 -2.68
N PRO A 413 -25.46 -7.63 -1.78
CA PRO A 413 -25.42 -6.17 -1.92
C PRO A 413 -24.34 -5.77 -2.91
N PHE A 414 -24.42 -4.56 -3.41
CA PHE A 414 -23.35 -3.98 -4.23
C PHE A 414 -22.06 -3.86 -3.49
N GLU A 415 -20.99 -3.85 -4.27
CA GLU A 415 -19.74 -3.29 -3.80
C GLU A 415 -19.96 -1.87 -3.24
N GLY A 416 -19.51 -1.64 -1.99
CA GLY A 416 -19.74 -0.37 -1.30
C GLY A 416 -19.32 0.86 -2.10
N TYR A 417 -18.29 0.75 -2.93
CA TYR A 417 -17.77 1.86 -3.73
C TYR A 417 -18.62 2.19 -4.96
N ARG A 418 -19.46 1.29 -5.47
CA ARG A 418 -20.49 1.66 -6.46
C ARG A 418 -21.57 2.55 -5.85
N VAL A 419 -21.84 2.38 -4.56
CA VAL A 419 -22.86 3.10 -3.80
C VAL A 419 -22.29 4.32 -3.09
N LEU A 420 -20.97 4.43 -2.96
CA LEU A 420 -20.31 5.55 -2.32
C LEU A 420 -20.45 6.81 -3.17
N ARG A 421 -21.31 7.62 -2.69
CA ARG A 421 -21.65 9.01 -2.92
C ARG A 421 -20.89 9.70 -4.06
N LEU A 422 -21.67 10.12 -4.99
CA LEU A 422 -21.57 11.48 -5.50
C LEU A 422 -21.79 12.39 -4.28
N HIS A 423 -20.76 13.07 -3.81
CA HIS A 423 -20.85 13.95 -2.64
C HIS A 423 -21.98 14.96 -2.81
N ALA A 424 -22.52 15.46 -1.68
CA ALA A 424 -23.57 16.48 -1.64
C ALA A 424 -23.20 17.76 -2.45
N ASP A 425 -21.92 17.94 -2.78
CA ASP A 425 -21.38 19.03 -3.59
C ASP A 425 -21.32 18.73 -5.09
N SER A 426 -21.69 17.50 -5.52
CA SER A 426 -21.83 17.18 -6.94
C SER A 426 -23.03 17.93 -7.51
N ASP A 427 -22.91 18.37 -8.78
CA ASP A 427 -23.98 19.06 -9.50
C ASP A 427 -25.34 18.36 -9.28
N PRO A 428 -26.31 19.01 -8.58
CA PRO A 428 -27.59 18.40 -8.24
C PRO A 428 -28.41 17.99 -9.47
N ASP A 429 -28.29 18.74 -10.57
CA ASP A 429 -29.03 18.46 -11.80
C ASP A 429 -28.46 17.21 -12.49
N ARG A 430 -27.14 17.06 -12.49
CA ARG A 430 -26.47 15.84 -12.98
C ARG A 430 -26.84 14.62 -12.14
N LEU A 431 -26.86 14.76 -10.83
CA LEU A 431 -27.31 13.70 -9.89
C LEU A 431 -28.75 13.29 -10.15
N ALA A 432 -29.65 14.29 -10.33
CA ALA A 432 -31.05 14.02 -10.63
C ALA A 432 -31.23 13.28 -11.96
N ALA A 433 -30.48 13.69 -13.01
CA ALA A 433 -30.50 13.02 -14.32
C ALA A 433 -30.02 11.57 -14.22
N LEU A 434 -28.91 11.30 -13.50
CA LEU A 434 -28.39 9.93 -13.29
C LEU A 434 -29.37 9.04 -12.50
N ARG A 435 -30.14 9.62 -11.57
CA ARG A 435 -31.17 8.88 -10.82
C ARG A 435 -32.36 8.46 -11.68
N VAL A 436 -32.78 9.32 -12.61
CA VAL A 436 -33.89 9.01 -13.53
C VAL A 436 -33.58 7.79 -14.39
N ASP A 437 -32.35 7.69 -14.89
CA ASP A 437 -31.91 6.57 -15.74
C ASP A 437 -31.44 5.34 -14.92
N ASN A 438 -31.54 5.39 -13.59
CA ASN A 438 -31.00 4.36 -12.67
C ASN A 438 -29.51 4.02 -12.91
N ARG A 439 -28.71 5.03 -13.34
CA ARG A 439 -27.27 4.88 -13.69
C ARG A 439 -26.34 5.55 -12.68
N TRP A 440 -26.87 6.07 -11.62
CA TRP A 440 -26.13 6.79 -10.57
C TRP A 440 -24.96 6.00 -9.97
N PHE A 441 -25.09 4.69 -9.86
CA PHE A 441 -24.06 3.79 -9.33
C PHE A 441 -22.88 3.55 -10.32
N GLU A 442 -23.06 3.85 -11.61
CA GLU A 442 -22.00 3.83 -12.61
C GLU A 442 -21.17 5.12 -12.59
N ALA A 443 -21.66 6.15 -11.92
CA ALA A 443 -21.01 7.46 -11.86
C ALA A 443 -20.04 7.61 -10.69
N SER A 444 -19.84 6.58 -9.86
CA SER A 444 -18.91 6.64 -8.73
C SER A 444 -17.47 6.83 -9.19
N ALA A 445 -16.88 7.99 -8.87
CA ALA A 445 -15.49 8.30 -9.19
C ALA A 445 -14.52 7.28 -8.57
N VAL A 446 -14.80 6.89 -7.34
CA VAL A 446 -13.99 5.92 -6.58
C VAL A 446 -14.02 4.55 -7.24
N HIS A 447 -15.22 4.02 -7.53
CA HIS A 447 -15.35 2.73 -8.22
C HIS A 447 -14.64 2.74 -9.58
N ASN A 448 -14.87 3.80 -10.36
CA ASN A 448 -14.30 3.95 -11.71
C ASN A 448 -12.77 4.08 -11.69
N THR A 449 -12.19 4.55 -10.58
CA THR A 449 -10.75 4.64 -10.42
C THR A 449 -10.12 3.28 -10.09
N VAL A 450 -10.61 2.58 -9.08
CA VAL A 450 -9.97 1.34 -8.60
C VAL A 450 -10.29 0.11 -9.45
N ASN A 451 -11.27 0.20 -10.38
CA ASN A 451 -11.67 -0.92 -11.21
C ASN A 451 -11.32 -0.78 -12.70
N ARG A 452 -10.44 0.17 -13.05
CA ARG A 452 -9.85 0.22 -14.40
C ARG A 452 -9.09 -1.06 -14.71
N ASN A 453 -8.88 -1.32 -15.98
CA ASN A 453 -8.13 -2.47 -16.49
C ASN A 453 -8.77 -3.84 -16.19
N LYS A 454 -10.09 -3.87 -15.87
CA LYS A 454 -10.80 -5.09 -15.51
C LYS A 454 -11.99 -5.36 -16.45
N ARG A 455 -12.41 -6.62 -16.49
CA ARG A 455 -13.71 -7.06 -16.98
C ARG A 455 -14.58 -7.49 -15.79
N GLY A 456 -15.87 -7.12 -15.78
CA GLY A 456 -16.78 -7.40 -14.67
C GLY A 456 -17.70 -8.58 -14.97
N VAL A 457 -17.87 -9.47 -14.01
CA VAL A 457 -18.84 -10.58 -14.01
C VAL A 457 -19.74 -10.45 -12.79
N VAL A 458 -21.04 -10.53 -12.97
CA VAL A 458 -22.01 -10.60 -11.87
C VAL A 458 -22.50 -12.04 -11.72
N ALA A 459 -22.22 -12.65 -10.56
CA ALA A 459 -22.61 -14.01 -10.26
C ALA A 459 -22.99 -14.20 -8.79
N ASN A 460 -23.95 -15.09 -8.56
CA ASN A 460 -24.34 -15.50 -7.21
C ASN A 460 -23.47 -16.68 -6.74
N LEU A 461 -22.31 -16.38 -6.15
CA LEU A 461 -21.38 -17.40 -5.65
C LEU A 461 -21.94 -18.22 -4.47
N SER A 462 -23.02 -17.76 -3.82
CA SER A 462 -23.71 -18.55 -2.78
C SER A 462 -24.62 -19.65 -3.36
N ALA A 463 -24.98 -19.55 -4.64
CA ALA A 463 -25.74 -20.61 -5.31
C ALA A 463 -24.80 -21.72 -5.80
N PRO A 464 -25.21 -23.00 -5.74
CA PRO A 464 -24.39 -24.12 -6.22
C PRO A 464 -23.91 -23.97 -7.67
N GLU A 465 -24.78 -23.44 -8.55
CA GLU A 465 -24.47 -23.19 -9.96
C GLU A 465 -23.47 -22.05 -10.13
N GLY A 466 -23.58 -20.98 -9.33
CA GLY A 466 -22.63 -19.87 -9.35
C GLY A 466 -21.26 -20.28 -8.84
N ARG A 467 -21.20 -21.12 -7.80
CA ARG A 467 -19.97 -21.76 -7.33
C ARG A 467 -19.35 -22.65 -8.43
N ALA A 468 -20.13 -23.53 -9.06
CA ALA A 468 -19.66 -24.39 -10.14
C ALA A 468 -19.09 -23.58 -11.31
N LEU A 469 -19.76 -22.47 -11.66
CA LEU A 469 -19.30 -21.51 -12.65
C LEU A 469 -17.92 -20.91 -12.27
N PHE A 470 -17.75 -20.48 -11.02
CA PHE A 470 -16.46 -19.94 -10.56
C PHE A 470 -15.34 -20.97 -10.66
N LEU A 471 -15.59 -22.21 -10.22
CA LEU A 471 -14.63 -23.31 -10.30
C LEU A 471 -14.27 -23.64 -11.77
N GLU A 472 -15.23 -23.55 -12.70
CA GLU A 472 -14.96 -23.75 -14.13
C GLU A 472 -14.04 -22.65 -14.69
N LEU A 473 -14.26 -21.39 -14.34
CA LEU A 473 -13.36 -20.28 -14.71
C LEU A 473 -11.96 -20.45 -14.06
N ALA A 474 -11.90 -20.97 -12.84
CA ALA A 474 -10.65 -21.21 -12.13
C ALA A 474 -9.76 -22.27 -12.79
N ARG A 475 -10.33 -23.22 -13.60
CA ARG A 475 -9.54 -24.22 -14.35
C ARG A 475 -8.49 -23.58 -15.27
N SER A 476 -8.78 -22.39 -15.80
CA SER A 476 -7.91 -21.68 -16.74
C SER A 476 -7.33 -20.39 -16.17
N ALA A 477 -7.58 -20.10 -14.88
CA ALA A 477 -7.02 -18.95 -14.19
C ALA A 477 -5.59 -19.24 -13.68
N ASP A 478 -4.80 -18.20 -13.57
CA ASP A 478 -3.45 -18.26 -12.98
C ASP A 478 -3.48 -17.94 -11.49
N ALA A 479 -4.36 -17.03 -11.10
CA ALA A 479 -4.50 -16.62 -9.71
C ALA A 479 -5.95 -16.29 -9.34
N VAL A 480 -6.24 -16.40 -8.03
CA VAL A 480 -7.45 -15.92 -7.37
C VAL A 480 -7.02 -14.93 -6.28
N LEU A 481 -7.67 -13.77 -6.22
CA LEU A 481 -7.48 -12.75 -5.20
C LEU A 481 -8.76 -12.53 -4.40
N CYS A 482 -8.65 -12.50 -3.07
CA CYS A 482 -9.77 -12.22 -2.17
C CYS A 482 -9.33 -11.34 -1.00
N ASN A 483 -10.11 -10.28 -0.69
CA ASN A 483 -9.85 -9.42 0.48
C ASN A 483 -10.95 -9.49 1.56
N PHE A 484 -11.81 -10.49 1.50
CA PHE A 484 -12.77 -10.76 2.57
C PHE A 484 -12.10 -11.48 3.75
N THR A 485 -12.81 -11.55 4.89
CA THR A 485 -12.35 -12.30 6.06
C THR A 485 -12.07 -13.76 5.74
N ALA A 486 -11.26 -14.40 6.55
CA ALA A 486 -10.67 -15.73 6.29
C ALA A 486 -11.68 -16.83 5.93
N LYS A 487 -12.92 -16.75 6.43
CA LYS A 487 -13.95 -17.78 6.24
C LYS A 487 -14.71 -17.69 4.91
N VAL A 488 -14.71 -16.53 4.23
CA VAL A 488 -15.63 -16.28 3.11
C VAL A 488 -15.41 -17.24 1.94
N LEU A 489 -14.18 -17.42 1.44
CA LEU A 489 -13.94 -18.34 0.33
C LEU A 489 -14.23 -19.82 0.71
N PRO A 490 -13.78 -20.34 1.87
CA PRO A 490 -14.16 -21.68 2.32
C PRO A 490 -15.68 -21.85 2.49
N ASP A 491 -16.38 -20.90 3.10
CA ASP A 491 -17.83 -20.98 3.31
C ASP A 491 -18.61 -20.98 1.98
N LEU A 492 -18.07 -20.33 0.94
CA LEU A 492 -18.61 -20.39 -0.42
C LEU A 492 -18.23 -21.69 -1.16
N GLY A 493 -17.34 -22.54 -0.61
CA GLY A 493 -16.82 -23.74 -1.24
C GLY A 493 -15.93 -23.46 -2.45
N ILE A 494 -15.21 -22.37 -2.41
CA ILE A 494 -14.16 -21.94 -3.35
C ILE A 494 -12.87 -21.59 -2.60
N GLY A 495 -12.59 -22.34 -1.52
CA GLY A 495 -11.34 -22.24 -0.78
C GLY A 495 -10.15 -22.81 -1.55
N PHE A 496 -8.95 -22.75 -0.95
CA PHE A 496 -7.74 -23.20 -1.62
C PHE A 496 -7.82 -24.66 -2.08
N ASP A 497 -8.32 -25.56 -1.24
CA ASP A 497 -8.46 -26.98 -1.57
C ASP A 497 -9.43 -27.24 -2.73
N ASP A 498 -10.56 -26.50 -2.77
CA ASP A 498 -11.53 -26.59 -3.87
C ASP A 498 -10.90 -26.13 -5.20
N LEU A 499 -10.12 -25.04 -5.16
CA LEU A 499 -9.46 -24.46 -6.31
C LEU A 499 -8.33 -25.33 -6.85
N VAL A 500 -7.48 -25.86 -5.96
CA VAL A 500 -6.39 -26.79 -6.33
C VAL A 500 -6.94 -28.09 -6.92
N ALA A 501 -8.08 -28.57 -6.46
CA ALA A 501 -8.73 -29.76 -7.01
C ALA A 501 -9.08 -29.61 -8.50
N VAL A 502 -9.40 -28.39 -8.96
CA VAL A 502 -9.72 -28.13 -10.38
C VAL A 502 -8.53 -27.57 -11.16
N ASN A 503 -7.56 -26.95 -10.50
CA ASN A 503 -6.35 -26.37 -11.08
C ASN A 503 -5.16 -26.48 -10.12
N PRO A 504 -4.35 -27.54 -10.19
CA PRO A 504 -3.21 -27.75 -9.30
C PRO A 504 -2.14 -26.64 -9.34
N GLY A 505 -2.13 -25.83 -10.40
CA GLY A 505 -1.18 -24.72 -10.57
C GLY A 505 -1.72 -23.36 -10.11
N ILE A 506 -2.91 -23.29 -9.50
CA ILE A 506 -3.52 -22.02 -9.15
C ILE A 506 -2.81 -21.34 -7.96
N VAL A 507 -2.60 -20.03 -8.09
CA VAL A 507 -2.08 -19.18 -6.98
C VAL A 507 -3.26 -18.51 -6.32
N VAL A 508 -3.44 -18.70 -5.01
CA VAL A 508 -4.53 -18.09 -4.26
C VAL A 508 -3.95 -17.09 -3.26
N VAL A 509 -4.31 -15.80 -3.42
CA VAL A 509 -3.91 -14.74 -2.49
C VAL A 509 -5.13 -14.29 -1.71
N ARG A 510 -5.07 -14.45 -0.40
CA ARG A 510 -6.05 -13.93 0.54
C ARG A 510 -5.44 -12.77 1.31
N MET A 511 -6.16 -11.64 1.38
CA MET A 511 -5.65 -10.41 2.00
C MET A 511 -6.66 -9.76 2.96
N PRO A 512 -7.08 -10.47 4.03
CA PRO A 512 -7.91 -9.84 5.07
C PRO A 512 -7.06 -8.93 5.97
N ALA A 513 -7.71 -8.05 6.72
CA ALA A 513 -7.05 -7.07 7.59
C ALA A 513 -5.98 -7.69 8.51
N PHE A 514 -6.29 -8.84 9.10
CA PHE A 514 -5.43 -9.51 10.09
C PHE A 514 -4.87 -10.86 9.62
N GLY A 515 -5.03 -11.21 8.34
CA GLY A 515 -4.62 -12.51 7.81
C GLY A 515 -5.62 -13.64 8.11
N CYS A 516 -5.31 -14.82 7.58
CA CYS A 516 -6.23 -15.96 7.58
C CYS A 516 -6.10 -16.87 8.81
N GLU A 517 -5.06 -16.69 9.61
CA GLU A 517 -4.78 -17.49 10.80
C GLU A 517 -4.42 -16.58 11.99
N GLY A 518 -4.44 -17.16 13.19
CA GLY A 518 -4.17 -16.46 14.43
C GLY A 518 -5.43 -15.92 15.13
N PRO A 519 -5.29 -15.43 16.36
CA PRO A 519 -6.42 -15.03 17.22
C PRO A 519 -7.37 -14.01 16.59
N TYR A 520 -6.89 -13.12 15.72
CA TYR A 520 -7.70 -12.04 15.13
C TYR A 520 -8.21 -12.34 13.71
N SER A 521 -7.99 -13.55 13.18
CA SER A 521 -8.32 -13.91 11.79
C SER A 521 -9.80 -13.79 11.41
N HIS A 522 -10.69 -13.84 12.41
CA HIS A 522 -12.13 -13.68 12.22
C HIS A 522 -12.61 -12.23 12.32
N ALA A 523 -11.78 -11.32 12.83
CA ALA A 523 -12.12 -9.92 13.01
C ALA A 523 -12.14 -9.19 11.65
N ALA A 524 -13.11 -8.29 11.51
CA ALA A 524 -13.12 -7.33 10.42
C ALA A 524 -12.16 -6.17 10.73
N GLY A 525 -11.57 -5.57 9.69
CA GLY A 525 -10.74 -4.37 9.81
C GLY A 525 -10.96 -3.44 8.62
N TYR A 526 -10.90 -2.16 8.90
CA TYR A 526 -10.86 -1.09 7.90
C TYR A 526 -9.47 -0.44 7.91
N GLY A 527 -9.11 0.32 6.88
CA GLY A 527 -7.82 0.99 6.80
C GLY A 527 -7.44 1.75 8.07
N THR A 528 -8.37 2.55 8.64
CA THR A 528 -8.14 3.30 9.89
C THR A 528 -7.85 2.39 11.10
N VAL A 529 -8.57 1.28 11.23
CA VAL A 529 -8.35 0.30 12.31
C VAL A 529 -6.97 -0.35 12.18
N VAL A 530 -6.57 -0.66 10.95
CA VAL A 530 -5.25 -1.23 10.66
C VAL A 530 -4.14 -0.20 10.87
N GLU A 531 -4.34 1.09 10.60
CA GLU A 531 -3.37 2.14 10.97
C GLU A 531 -3.04 2.12 12.47
N GLY A 532 -4.05 1.92 13.31
CA GLY A 532 -3.84 1.73 14.75
C GLY A 532 -3.01 0.49 15.04
N MET A 533 -3.46 -0.67 14.58
CA MET A 533 -2.86 -1.96 14.91
C MET A 533 -1.54 -2.24 14.18
N GLY A 534 -1.30 -1.61 13.04
CA GLY A 534 -0.06 -1.68 12.27
C GLY A 534 1.03 -0.70 12.71
N GLY A 535 0.87 -0.03 13.86
CA GLY A 535 1.89 0.85 14.45
C GLY A 535 1.94 2.27 13.88
N PHE A 536 1.26 2.55 12.78
CA PHE A 536 1.25 3.86 12.13
C PHE A 536 0.68 4.93 13.06
N GLY A 537 -0.51 4.69 13.63
CA GLY A 537 -1.19 5.64 14.52
C GLY A 537 -0.42 6.00 15.79
N ALA A 538 0.45 5.11 16.28
CA ALA A 538 1.30 5.40 17.43
C ALA A 538 2.41 6.41 17.11
N ARG A 539 2.84 6.49 15.85
CA ARG A 539 3.96 7.33 15.37
C ARG A 539 3.49 8.56 14.57
N PHE A 540 2.22 8.59 14.15
CA PHE A 540 1.63 9.67 13.36
C PHE A 540 1.01 10.72 14.26
N GLY A 541 1.16 12.01 13.90
CA GLY A 541 0.64 13.16 14.64
C GLY A 541 1.71 14.13 15.06
N TYR A 542 1.32 15.25 15.59
CA TYR A 542 2.23 16.23 16.21
C TYR A 542 2.87 15.65 17.49
N ASP A 543 4.03 16.13 17.87
CA ASP A 543 4.77 15.64 19.05
C ASP A 543 4.17 16.09 20.39
N ASP A 544 3.34 17.13 20.38
CA ASP A 544 2.62 17.69 21.52
C ASP A 544 1.22 17.09 21.76
N GLU A 545 0.82 16.08 20.98
CA GLU A 545 -0.54 15.49 21.01
C GLU A 545 -0.56 13.98 21.32
N GLY A 546 -1.78 13.42 21.37
CA GLY A 546 -2.03 11.99 21.41
C GLY A 546 -1.80 11.29 20.07
N ALA A 547 -2.07 9.98 20.02
CA ALA A 547 -2.06 9.21 18.78
C ALA A 547 -3.08 9.76 17.77
N ARG A 548 -2.78 9.62 16.49
CA ARG A 548 -3.64 10.10 15.40
C ARG A 548 -3.74 9.04 14.30
N ILE A 549 -4.83 9.05 13.58
CA ILE A 549 -5.06 8.26 12.37
C ILE A 549 -5.13 9.20 11.18
N SER A 550 -4.59 8.79 10.06
CA SER A 550 -4.67 9.57 8.83
C SER A 550 -6.07 9.47 8.20
N ASP A 551 -6.41 10.44 7.36
CA ASP A 551 -7.60 10.37 6.50
C ASP A 551 -7.32 9.64 5.17
N LEU A 552 -6.17 8.95 5.05
CA LEU A 552 -5.69 8.34 3.81
C LEU A 552 -6.11 6.88 3.65
N TYR A 553 -6.47 6.20 4.74
CA TYR A 553 -6.66 4.74 4.76
C TYR A 553 -5.40 4.03 4.25
N TRP A 554 -4.22 4.51 4.68
CA TRP A 554 -2.92 4.15 4.14
C TRP A 554 -2.60 2.65 4.10
N PRO A 555 -3.07 1.80 5.02
CA PRO A 555 -2.86 0.35 4.94
C PRO A 555 -3.42 -0.31 3.67
N ASP A 556 -4.44 0.27 3.04
CA ASP A 556 -5.07 -0.33 1.87
C ASP A 556 -4.12 -0.39 0.65
N PRO A 557 -3.51 0.73 0.19
CA PRO A 557 -2.52 0.67 -0.88
C PRO A 557 -1.23 -0.07 -0.48
N VAL A 558 -0.79 0.01 0.79
CA VAL A 558 0.36 -0.74 1.30
C VAL A 558 0.12 -2.24 1.17
N ALA A 559 -0.96 -2.76 1.72
CA ALA A 559 -1.32 -4.18 1.60
C ALA A 559 -1.60 -4.58 0.14
N GLY A 560 -2.15 -3.67 -0.67
CA GLY A 560 -2.39 -3.88 -2.08
C GLY A 560 -1.11 -4.15 -2.87
N VAL A 561 -0.04 -3.37 -2.63
CA VAL A 561 1.27 -3.62 -3.27
C VAL A 561 1.87 -4.95 -2.80
N HIS A 562 1.78 -5.27 -1.50
CA HIS A 562 2.24 -6.55 -0.98
C HIS A 562 1.47 -7.74 -1.57
N ALA A 563 0.16 -7.61 -1.79
CA ALA A 563 -0.65 -8.65 -2.44
C ALA A 563 -0.34 -8.80 -3.94
N ALA A 564 -0.03 -7.71 -4.64
CA ALA A 564 0.46 -7.78 -6.02
C ALA A 564 1.82 -8.52 -6.08
N LEU A 565 2.72 -8.25 -5.14
CA LEU A 565 3.99 -8.97 -4.98
C LEU A 565 3.75 -10.46 -4.68
N ALA A 566 2.78 -10.79 -3.83
CA ALA A 566 2.39 -12.16 -3.53
C ALA A 566 1.91 -12.91 -4.78
N ILE A 567 1.02 -12.32 -5.58
CA ILE A 567 0.53 -12.90 -6.83
C ILE A 567 1.70 -13.21 -7.78
N LEU A 568 2.54 -12.21 -8.07
CA LEU A 568 3.64 -12.38 -9.03
C LEU A 568 4.71 -13.36 -8.53
N SER A 569 5.04 -13.35 -7.24
CA SER A 569 6.00 -14.31 -6.66
C SER A 569 5.44 -15.74 -6.62
N GLY A 570 4.15 -15.92 -6.34
CA GLY A 570 3.47 -17.20 -6.43
C GLY A 570 3.46 -17.76 -7.86
N ILE A 571 3.21 -16.91 -8.84
CA ILE A 571 3.28 -17.27 -10.27
C ILE A 571 4.73 -17.60 -10.66
N GLU A 572 5.73 -16.88 -10.17
CA GLU A 572 7.15 -17.17 -10.42
C GLU A 572 7.53 -18.56 -9.90
N ARG A 573 7.08 -18.93 -8.69
CA ARG A 573 7.25 -20.27 -8.14
C ARG A 573 6.54 -21.33 -9.00
N ARG A 574 5.27 -21.11 -9.35
CA ARG A 574 4.50 -22.02 -10.17
C ARG A 574 5.15 -22.30 -11.53
N ASP A 575 5.67 -21.27 -12.20
CA ASP A 575 6.32 -21.43 -13.52
C ASP A 575 7.56 -22.33 -13.46
N ARG A 576 8.22 -22.45 -12.29
CA ARG A 576 9.35 -23.36 -12.06
C ARG A 576 8.91 -24.73 -11.60
N THR A 577 7.92 -24.81 -10.68
CA THR A 577 7.57 -26.06 -9.98
C THR A 577 6.34 -26.76 -10.55
N GLY A 578 5.54 -26.07 -11.36
CA GLY A 578 4.24 -26.56 -11.83
C GLY A 578 3.14 -26.56 -10.76
N THR A 579 3.44 -26.11 -9.51
CA THR A 579 2.56 -26.22 -8.35
C THR A 579 2.07 -24.84 -7.90
N GLY A 580 0.77 -24.72 -7.64
CA GLY A 580 0.17 -23.53 -7.06
C GLY A 580 0.57 -23.27 -5.61
N SER A 581 0.11 -22.17 -5.06
CA SER A 581 0.42 -21.76 -3.69
C SER A 581 -0.74 -21.00 -3.07
N GLU A 582 -0.89 -21.13 -1.76
CA GLU A 582 -1.70 -20.23 -0.95
C GLU A 582 -0.81 -19.18 -0.26
N LEU A 583 -1.16 -17.93 -0.40
CA LEU A 583 -0.44 -16.78 0.13
C LEU A 583 -1.41 -15.94 0.96
N ASP A 584 -1.01 -15.64 2.19
CA ASP A 584 -1.83 -14.93 3.18
C ASP A 584 -1.18 -13.59 3.52
N VAL A 585 -1.78 -12.52 3.02
CA VAL A 585 -1.33 -11.13 3.19
C VAL A 585 -2.18 -10.46 4.27
N SER A 586 -1.59 -10.10 5.39
CA SER A 586 -2.25 -9.31 6.43
C SER A 586 -1.95 -7.82 6.21
N HIS A 587 -2.99 -6.96 6.19
CA HIS A 587 -2.77 -5.51 6.10
C HIS A 587 -1.98 -5.00 7.32
N MET A 588 -2.25 -5.56 8.51
CA MET A 588 -1.51 -5.22 9.73
C MET A 588 -0.01 -5.54 9.60
N GLU A 589 0.33 -6.71 9.06
CA GLU A 589 1.72 -7.11 8.85
C GLU A 589 2.39 -6.26 7.76
N ALA A 590 1.68 -5.94 6.68
CA ALA A 590 2.19 -5.08 5.62
C ALA A 590 2.55 -3.67 6.15
N MET A 591 1.74 -3.11 7.05
CA MET A 591 2.06 -1.85 7.73
C MET A 591 3.30 -1.97 8.61
N TRP A 592 3.42 -3.03 9.40
CA TRP A 592 4.62 -3.26 10.21
C TRP A 592 5.87 -3.54 9.38
N MET A 593 5.74 -4.03 8.14
CA MET A 593 6.87 -4.11 7.21
C MET A 593 7.42 -2.74 6.85
N GLU A 594 6.57 -1.74 6.65
CA GLU A 594 6.98 -0.36 6.33
C GLU A 594 7.32 0.50 7.56
N LEU A 595 7.31 -0.11 8.74
CA LEU A 595 7.72 0.49 10.02
C LEU A 595 8.65 -0.45 10.80
N GLY A 596 9.29 -1.40 10.09
CA GLY A 596 10.06 -2.48 10.69
C GLY A 596 11.27 -2.03 11.50
N GLU A 597 11.87 -0.89 11.18
CA GLU A 597 12.94 -0.29 11.99
C GLU A 597 12.48 0.03 13.42
N GLY A 598 11.18 0.35 13.58
CA GLY A 598 10.57 0.58 14.91
C GLY A 598 10.49 -0.70 15.74
N LEU A 599 10.23 -1.84 15.13
CA LEU A 599 10.26 -3.14 15.82
C LEU A 599 11.68 -3.53 16.22
N VAL A 600 12.66 -3.26 15.36
CA VAL A 600 14.08 -3.49 15.67
C VAL A 600 14.54 -2.60 16.84
N VAL A 601 14.11 -1.32 16.90
CA VAL A 601 14.36 -0.43 18.05
C VAL A 601 13.73 -0.98 19.32
N ALA A 602 12.46 -1.38 19.25
CA ALA A 602 11.73 -1.93 20.40
C ALA A 602 12.43 -3.19 20.93
N SER A 603 12.89 -4.09 20.04
CA SER A 603 13.63 -5.28 20.39
C SER A 603 14.99 -4.99 21.02
N GLY A 604 15.78 -4.10 20.40
CA GLY A 604 17.17 -3.86 20.85
C GLY A 604 17.28 -2.90 22.02
N ARG A 605 16.35 -1.95 22.16
CA ARG A 605 16.41 -0.88 23.16
C ARG A 605 15.33 -0.97 24.24
N GLY A 606 14.34 -1.87 24.10
CA GLY A 606 13.22 -2.01 25.03
C GLY A 606 12.33 -0.77 25.13
N ARG A 607 12.32 0.09 24.10
CA ARG A 607 11.50 1.30 24.03
C ARG A 607 10.98 1.54 22.63
N ASP A 608 9.91 2.31 22.54
CA ASP A 608 9.26 2.65 21.27
C ASP A 608 9.87 3.90 20.62
N ILE A 609 9.75 4.00 19.29
CA ILE A 609 9.88 5.26 18.59
C ILE A 609 8.58 6.03 18.81
N GLY A 610 8.67 7.16 19.49
CA GLY A 610 7.54 8.06 19.72
C GLY A 610 7.14 8.84 18.45
N ARG A 611 6.12 9.68 18.59
CA ARG A 611 5.77 10.67 17.56
C ARG A 611 6.88 11.70 17.46
N MET A 612 7.29 12.00 16.26
CA MET A 612 8.34 12.98 15.97
C MET A 612 7.77 14.26 15.33
N GLY A 613 6.45 14.33 15.16
CA GLY A 613 5.82 15.41 14.43
C GLY A 613 6.42 15.52 13.03
N ASN A 614 6.83 16.72 12.66
CA ASN A 614 7.43 17.00 11.36
C ASN A 614 8.97 16.89 11.32
N ARG A 615 9.60 16.42 12.42
CA ARG A 615 11.04 16.18 12.44
C ARG A 615 11.37 14.92 11.63
N GLU A 616 12.34 15.05 10.74
CA GLU A 616 12.88 13.91 10.00
C GLU A 616 14.15 13.41 10.72
N PRO A 617 14.20 12.12 11.11
CA PRO A 617 15.29 11.62 11.97
C PRO A 617 16.67 11.74 11.34
N ALA A 618 16.75 11.70 10.02
CA ALA A 618 18.00 11.74 9.24
C ALA A 618 18.44 13.17 8.87
N ALA A 619 17.64 14.20 9.21
CA ALA A 619 17.92 15.58 8.84
C ALA A 619 18.33 16.41 10.05
N ALA A 620 19.34 17.27 9.89
CA ALA A 620 19.74 18.21 10.93
C ALA A 620 18.73 19.35 11.12
N VAL A 621 18.03 19.70 10.05
CA VAL A 621 16.89 20.65 10.04
C VAL A 621 15.79 20.06 9.20
N SER A 622 14.57 20.04 9.72
CA SER A 622 13.36 19.73 8.97
C SER A 622 12.16 20.46 9.54
N GLY A 623 11.17 20.77 8.71
CA GLY A 623 9.94 21.44 9.14
C GLY A 623 9.21 22.08 7.98
N PHE A 624 8.24 22.92 8.32
CA PHE A 624 7.42 23.64 7.34
C PHE A 624 7.49 25.15 7.56
N VAL A 625 7.41 25.92 6.48
CA VAL A 625 7.37 27.38 6.49
C VAL A 625 6.05 27.82 5.85
N ALA A 626 5.30 28.67 6.54
CA ALA A 626 4.07 29.25 6.02
C ALA A 626 4.36 30.26 4.90
N ALA A 627 3.66 30.15 3.78
CA ALA A 627 3.75 31.08 2.66
C ALA A 627 2.62 32.10 2.66
N ALA A 628 2.84 33.22 1.97
CA ALA A 628 1.89 34.36 1.87
C ALA A 628 0.53 33.98 1.28
N ASP A 629 0.48 32.94 0.45
CA ASP A 629 -0.74 32.47 -0.22
C ASP A 629 -1.47 31.38 0.58
N GLY A 630 -1.07 31.16 1.83
CA GLY A 630 -1.68 30.16 2.74
C GLY A 630 -1.18 28.73 2.53
N ARG A 631 -0.28 28.50 1.57
CA ARG A 631 0.39 27.20 1.40
C ARG A 631 1.55 27.05 2.38
N TRP A 632 2.07 25.84 2.48
CA TRP A 632 3.24 25.51 3.25
C TRP A 632 4.39 25.07 2.34
N VAL A 633 5.61 25.26 2.80
CA VAL A 633 6.83 24.78 2.14
C VAL A 633 7.53 23.82 3.09
N ALA A 634 7.69 22.56 2.68
CA ALA A 634 8.51 21.59 3.36
C ALA A 634 9.99 21.91 3.14
N VAL A 635 10.76 21.88 4.21
CA VAL A 635 12.19 22.26 4.21
C VAL A 635 13.01 21.17 4.90
N VAL A 636 14.16 20.85 4.31
CA VAL A 636 15.16 19.96 4.88
C VAL A 636 16.55 20.52 4.69
N GLY A 637 17.40 20.40 5.71
CA GLY A 637 18.78 20.86 5.67
C GLY A 637 19.76 19.83 6.20
N ALA A 638 20.89 19.68 5.53
CA ALA A 638 22.01 18.88 6.00
C ALA A 638 22.76 19.56 7.15
N GLU A 639 23.54 18.81 7.92
CA GLU A 639 24.25 19.28 9.12
C GLU A 639 25.14 20.50 8.86
N HIS A 640 25.86 20.51 7.73
CA HIS A 640 26.74 21.61 7.36
C HIS A 640 26.02 22.90 6.97
N ALA A 641 24.73 22.85 6.64
CA ALA A 641 23.89 23.97 6.24
C ALA A 641 22.87 24.41 7.30
N THR A 642 22.85 23.78 8.47
CA THR A 642 21.84 23.95 9.53
C THR A 642 21.54 25.42 9.84
N ALA A 643 22.56 26.22 10.15
CA ALA A 643 22.36 27.62 10.52
C ALA A 643 21.82 28.48 9.37
N ALA A 644 22.34 28.29 8.15
CA ALA A 644 21.91 29.04 6.97
C ALA A 644 20.47 28.70 6.56
N VAL A 645 20.12 27.42 6.60
CA VAL A 645 18.76 26.95 6.29
C VAL A 645 17.77 27.42 7.35
N THR A 646 18.10 27.33 8.63
CA THR A 646 17.25 27.83 9.72
C THR A 646 16.99 29.34 9.59
N GLU A 647 17.99 30.11 9.23
CA GLU A 647 17.85 31.55 9.00
C GLU A 647 17.01 31.82 7.75
N ALA A 648 17.21 31.07 6.66
CA ALA A 648 16.41 31.18 5.45
C ALA A 648 14.93 30.89 5.71
N MET A 649 14.60 29.88 6.51
CA MET A 649 13.23 29.58 6.94
C MET A 649 12.62 30.77 7.68
N ARG A 650 13.31 31.29 8.68
CA ARG A 650 12.81 32.39 9.53
C ARG A 650 12.67 33.71 8.76
N ALA A 651 13.65 34.06 7.93
CA ALA A 651 13.67 35.33 7.21
C ALA A 651 12.67 35.41 6.05
N ASN A 652 12.18 34.24 5.58
CA ASN A 652 11.28 34.17 4.43
C ASN A 652 9.87 33.68 4.80
N GLU A 653 9.56 33.48 6.06
CA GLU A 653 8.21 33.18 6.51
C GLU A 653 7.22 34.27 6.06
N GLY A 654 6.06 33.87 5.51
CA GLY A 654 5.06 34.75 4.96
C GLY A 654 5.42 35.40 3.61
N ARG A 655 6.51 34.93 2.95
CA ARG A 655 6.82 35.31 1.55
C ARG A 655 6.09 34.37 0.57
N PRO A 656 6.03 34.71 -0.74
CA PRO A 656 5.58 33.77 -1.75
C PRO A 656 6.36 32.44 -1.66
N TRP A 657 5.68 31.32 -1.79
CA TRP A 657 6.31 30.00 -1.63
C TRP A 657 7.56 29.78 -2.51
N ALA A 658 7.55 30.33 -3.75
CA ALA A 658 8.70 30.22 -4.65
C ALA A 658 9.95 30.93 -4.09
N GLU A 659 9.79 32.11 -3.47
CA GLU A 659 10.90 32.82 -2.82
C GLU A 659 11.45 32.05 -1.63
N ILE A 660 10.57 31.38 -0.86
CA ILE A 660 10.99 30.52 0.26
C ILE A 660 11.84 29.35 -0.27
N VAL A 661 11.37 28.67 -1.32
CA VAL A 661 12.08 27.55 -1.96
C VAL A 661 13.45 28.00 -2.46
N ASP A 662 13.53 29.13 -3.18
CA ASP A 662 14.78 29.65 -3.71
C ASP A 662 15.75 30.04 -2.59
N ALA A 663 15.27 30.70 -1.54
CA ALA A 663 16.11 31.10 -0.39
C ALA A 663 16.70 29.89 0.36
N VAL A 664 15.88 28.84 0.58
CA VAL A 664 16.34 27.61 1.24
C VAL A 664 17.37 26.89 0.38
N ARG A 665 17.14 26.76 -0.92
CA ARG A 665 18.08 26.15 -1.87
C ARG A 665 19.41 26.93 -1.93
N ALA A 666 19.35 28.27 -1.95
CA ALA A 666 20.54 29.12 -1.89
C ALA A 666 21.32 28.97 -0.57
N ALA A 667 20.64 28.63 0.51
CA ALA A 667 21.25 28.33 1.80
C ALA A 667 21.85 26.89 1.91
N GLY A 668 21.74 26.08 0.85
CA GLY A 668 22.24 24.70 0.81
C GLY A 668 21.27 23.66 1.38
N GLY A 669 20.00 24.03 1.54
CA GLY A 669 18.91 23.11 1.88
C GLY A 669 18.14 22.62 0.67
N ALA A 670 17.15 21.78 0.91
CA ALA A 670 16.13 21.37 -0.06
C ALA A 670 14.74 21.80 0.42
N ALA A 671 13.90 22.23 -0.50
CA ALA A 671 12.55 22.64 -0.19
C ALA A 671 11.58 22.32 -1.33
N GLU A 672 10.34 22.02 -0.95
CA GLU A 672 9.24 21.73 -1.87
C GLU A 672 7.95 22.35 -1.34
N VAL A 673 7.13 22.93 -2.23
CA VAL A 673 5.81 23.39 -1.86
C VAL A 673 4.92 22.19 -1.51
N VAL A 674 4.14 22.32 -0.44
CA VAL A 674 3.13 21.34 -0.11
C VAL A 674 1.93 21.53 -1.03
N ASN A 675 1.72 20.57 -1.91
CA ASN A 675 0.53 20.53 -2.74
C ASN A 675 -0.65 19.98 -1.94
N GLU A 676 -1.85 20.47 -2.22
CA GLU A 676 -3.08 19.73 -2.00
C GLU A 676 -3.33 18.78 -3.18
N VAL A 677 -4.29 17.85 -3.02
CA VAL A 677 -4.64 16.87 -4.06
C VAL A 677 -4.91 17.52 -5.42
N LEU A 678 -5.71 18.59 -5.46
CA LEU A 678 -6.02 19.28 -6.72
C LEU A 678 -4.83 20.07 -7.27
N ASP A 679 -3.98 20.62 -6.42
CA ASP A 679 -2.77 21.32 -6.87
C ASP A 679 -1.79 20.34 -7.51
N ALA A 680 -1.58 19.17 -6.89
CA ALA A 680 -0.77 18.10 -7.47
C ALA A 680 -1.35 17.60 -8.81
N ALA A 681 -2.68 17.52 -8.93
CA ALA A 681 -3.33 17.09 -10.17
C ALA A 681 -3.08 18.05 -11.35
N VAL A 682 -2.79 19.33 -11.10
CA VAL A 682 -2.54 20.33 -12.14
C VAL A 682 -1.07 20.78 -12.21
N ASP A 683 -0.21 20.28 -11.34
CA ASP A 683 1.23 20.57 -11.34
C ASP A 683 1.87 20.09 -12.66
N PRO A 684 2.46 20.96 -13.48
CA PRO A 684 3.08 20.55 -14.75
C PRO A 684 4.16 19.48 -14.60
N ARG A 685 4.86 19.45 -13.46
CA ARG A 685 5.91 18.46 -13.15
C ARG A 685 5.34 17.05 -12.92
N LEU A 686 4.03 16.94 -12.67
CA LEU A 686 3.28 15.71 -12.42
C LEU A 686 2.32 15.36 -13.56
N ALA A 687 2.35 16.09 -14.68
CA ALA A 687 1.39 15.94 -15.76
C ALA A 687 1.33 14.51 -16.31
N ASP A 688 2.47 13.80 -16.36
CA ASP A 688 2.59 12.43 -16.82
C ASP A 688 2.06 11.38 -15.82
N ARG A 689 1.72 11.79 -14.60
CA ARG A 689 1.12 10.93 -13.57
C ARG A 689 -0.39 10.79 -13.73
N PHE A 690 -1.00 11.55 -14.63
CA PHE A 690 -2.45 11.57 -14.86
C PHE A 690 -2.79 11.27 -16.31
N GLU A 691 -4.00 10.75 -16.51
CA GLU A 691 -4.56 10.50 -17.85
C GLU A 691 -6.07 10.70 -17.85
N ILE A 692 -6.63 10.91 -19.04
CA ILE A 692 -8.08 11.01 -19.24
C ILE A 692 -8.56 9.69 -19.84
N VAL A 693 -9.61 9.11 -19.24
CA VAL A 693 -10.26 7.89 -19.71
C VAL A 693 -11.74 8.17 -19.90
N ASP A 694 -12.26 7.85 -21.08
CA ASP A 694 -13.69 8.03 -21.38
C ASP A 694 -14.54 6.96 -20.70
N HIS A 695 -15.65 7.37 -20.08
CA HIS A 695 -16.62 6.47 -19.48
C HIS A 695 -18.04 6.77 -19.99
N PRO A 696 -18.86 5.74 -20.36
CA PRO A 696 -20.16 5.94 -21.04
C PRO A 696 -21.17 6.76 -20.25
N VAL A 697 -21.04 6.80 -18.91
CA VAL A 697 -21.98 7.50 -18.02
C VAL A 697 -21.44 8.85 -17.56
N THR A 698 -20.16 8.92 -17.20
CA THR A 698 -19.56 10.15 -16.66
C THR A 698 -18.91 11.02 -17.71
N GLY A 699 -18.69 10.49 -18.92
CA GLY A 699 -17.83 11.14 -19.91
C GLY A 699 -16.33 11.02 -19.54
N PRO A 700 -15.48 11.90 -20.07
CA PRO A 700 -14.05 11.89 -19.79
C PRO A 700 -13.78 12.15 -18.32
N MET A 701 -13.05 11.23 -17.70
CA MET A 701 -12.59 11.33 -16.31
C MET A 701 -11.07 11.34 -16.24
N ARG A 702 -10.52 12.21 -15.40
CA ARG A 702 -9.09 12.20 -15.12
C ARG A 702 -8.79 11.19 -14.02
N HIS A 703 -7.75 10.38 -14.24
CA HIS A 703 -7.31 9.33 -13.32
C HIS A 703 -5.82 9.42 -13.06
N VAL A 704 -5.41 8.91 -11.91
CA VAL A 704 -4.00 8.66 -11.58
C VAL A 704 -3.52 7.45 -12.39
N ARG A 705 -2.34 7.53 -13.00
CA ARG A 705 -1.67 6.39 -13.65
C ARG A 705 -1.06 5.45 -12.62
N ALA A 706 -0.87 4.19 -12.99
CA ALA A 706 0.00 3.31 -12.22
C ALA A 706 1.45 3.85 -12.17
N PRO A 707 2.22 3.57 -11.10
CA PRO A 707 3.46 4.29 -10.81
C PRO A 707 4.67 3.81 -11.60
N PHE A 708 4.47 3.09 -12.71
CA PHE A 708 5.53 2.50 -13.51
C PHE A 708 5.83 3.32 -14.76
N VAL A 709 7.11 3.58 -15.00
CA VAL A 709 7.63 4.09 -16.27
C VAL A 709 8.51 2.99 -16.87
N ILE A 710 8.10 2.44 -18.00
CA ILE A 710 8.75 1.31 -18.67
C ILE A 710 9.44 1.80 -19.95
N ASP A 711 10.76 1.64 -20.05
CA ASP A 711 11.58 2.15 -21.14
C ASP A 711 11.26 3.63 -21.49
N GLY A 712 11.13 4.47 -20.43
CA GLY A 712 10.83 5.90 -20.53
C GLY A 712 9.38 6.24 -20.86
N ARG A 713 8.45 5.28 -20.83
CA ARG A 713 7.03 5.50 -21.11
C ARG A 713 6.19 5.19 -19.88
N PRO A 714 5.38 6.14 -19.37
CA PRO A 714 4.42 5.86 -18.33
C PRO A 714 3.41 4.79 -18.77
N THR A 715 3.04 3.90 -17.85
CA THR A 715 1.94 2.95 -18.08
C THR A 715 0.62 3.70 -18.28
N THR A 716 -0.26 3.11 -19.08
CA THR A 716 -1.56 3.71 -19.41
C THR A 716 -2.70 2.76 -19.07
N THR A 717 -3.87 3.31 -18.79
CA THR A 717 -5.09 2.53 -18.65
C THR A 717 -5.44 1.84 -19.98
N ARG A 718 -5.51 0.52 -19.96
CA ARG A 718 -5.85 -0.33 -21.12
C ARG A 718 -7.34 -0.43 -21.33
N ARG A 719 -8.12 -0.33 -20.25
CA ARG A 719 -9.58 -0.44 -20.25
C ARG A 719 -10.15 0.43 -19.13
N ARG A 720 -11.23 1.16 -19.39
CA ARG A 720 -12.00 1.83 -18.34
C ARG A 720 -12.57 0.83 -17.33
N ALA A 721 -13.07 1.30 -16.20
CA ALA A 721 -13.82 0.44 -15.28
C ALA A 721 -15.05 -0.18 -15.95
N PRO A 722 -15.37 -1.45 -15.65
CA PRO A 722 -16.56 -2.08 -16.20
C PRO A 722 -17.84 -1.50 -15.61
N MET A 723 -18.86 -1.33 -16.43
CA MET A 723 -20.21 -1.15 -15.93
C MET A 723 -20.70 -2.46 -15.29
N PHE A 724 -21.74 -2.34 -14.47
CA PHE A 724 -22.32 -3.51 -13.81
C PHE A 724 -22.84 -4.52 -14.83
N ASP A 725 -22.46 -5.78 -14.68
CA ASP A 725 -22.86 -6.91 -15.56
C ASP A 725 -22.39 -6.80 -17.02
N GLU A 726 -21.45 -5.88 -17.31
CA GLU A 726 -21.08 -5.55 -18.70
C GLU A 726 -20.46 -6.71 -19.47
N HIS A 727 -19.61 -7.49 -18.82
CA HIS A 727 -18.82 -8.52 -19.50
C HIS A 727 -19.25 -9.95 -19.15
N THR A 728 -20.35 -10.13 -18.41
CA THR A 728 -20.79 -11.46 -17.93
C THR A 728 -20.99 -12.43 -19.09
N ASP A 729 -21.80 -12.05 -20.10
CA ASP A 729 -22.10 -12.93 -21.24
C ASP A 729 -20.86 -13.16 -22.10
N GLU A 730 -20.04 -12.13 -22.33
CA GLU A 730 -18.77 -12.22 -23.07
C GLU A 730 -17.83 -13.24 -22.44
N ILE A 731 -17.56 -13.09 -21.14
CA ILE A 731 -16.63 -13.95 -20.40
C ILE A 731 -17.14 -15.40 -20.36
N LEU A 732 -18.42 -15.61 -20.10
CA LEU A 732 -18.98 -16.94 -19.99
C LEU A 732 -19.03 -17.64 -21.33
N THR A 733 -19.32 -16.93 -22.42
CA THR A 733 -19.23 -17.49 -23.78
C THR A 733 -17.76 -17.82 -24.12
N GLU A 734 -16.83 -16.88 -23.89
CA GLU A 734 -15.43 -17.02 -24.26
C GLU A 734 -14.71 -18.11 -23.45
N ARG A 735 -14.98 -18.19 -22.14
CA ARG A 735 -14.17 -18.97 -21.17
C ARG A 735 -14.83 -20.29 -20.76
N VAL A 736 -16.16 -20.34 -20.77
CA VAL A 736 -16.94 -21.51 -20.32
C VAL A 736 -17.61 -22.19 -21.49
N GLY A 737 -17.75 -21.51 -22.65
CA GLY A 737 -18.42 -22.02 -23.82
C GLY A 737 -19.94 -21.98 -23.69
N CYS A 738 -20.50 -21.10 -22.89
CA CYS A 738 -21.93 -20.94 -22.71
C CYS A 738 -22.58 -20.40 -24.00
N ASP A 739 -23.62 -21.04 -24.46
CA ASP A 739 -24.48 -20.50 -25.52
C ASP A 739 -25.55 -19.54 -24.95
N ALA A 740 -26.25 -18.86 -25.86
CA ALA A 740 -27.26 -17.89 -25.47
C ALA A 740 -28.44 -18.51 -24.68
N ALA A 741 -28.78 -19.79 -24.93
CA ALA A 741 -29.84 -20.48 -24.20
C ALA A 741 -29.46 -20.73 -22.74
N ARG A 742 -28.20 -21.15 -22.49
CA ARG A 742 -27.66 -21.38 -21.14
C ARG A 742 -27.52 -20.06 -20.36
N LEU A 743 -27.08 -19.00 -21.02
CA LEU A 743 -27.00 -17.67 -20.38
C LEU A 743 -28.40 -17.18 -19.99
N ALA A 744 -29.41 -17.34 -20.85
CA ALA A 744 -30.80 -16.97 -20.54
C ALA A 744 -31.37 -17.80 -19.37
N GLU A 745 -31.11 -19.11 -19.33
CA GLU A 745 -31.51 -20.01 -18.23
C GLU A 745 -30.88 -19.51 -16.89
N TRP A 746 -29.57 -19.24 -16.86
CA TRP A 746 -28.89 -18.80 -15.67
C TRP A 746 -29.33 -17.40 -15.20
N ARG A 747 -29.64 -16.49 -16.11
CA ARG A 747 -30.25 -15.20 -15.77
C ARG A 747 -31.63 -15.36 -15.15
N ALA A 748 -32.47 -16.22 -15.72
CA ALA A 748 -33.81 -16.52 -15.19
C ALA A 748 -33.73 -17.17 -13.76
N ALA A 749 -32.78 -18.07 -13.58
CA ALA A 749 -32.50 -18.72 -12.30
C ALA A 749 -31.74 -17.82 -11.28
N LYS A 750 -31.37 -16.59 -11.64
CA LYS A 750 -30.58 -15.65 -10.81
C LYS A 750 -29.24 -16.24 -10.38
N VAL A 751 -28.60 -16.98 -11.23
CA VAL A 751 -27.23 -17.47 -11.08
C VAL A 751 -26.23 -16.39 -11.52
N ILE A 752 -26.52 -15.72 -12.63
CA ILE A 752 -25.72 -14.64 -13.19
C ILE A 752 -26.57 -13.40 -13.46
N GLY A 753 -25.88 -12.27 -13.64
CA GLY A 753 -26.49 -10.98 -13.88
C GLY A 753 -27.18 -10.42 -12.65
N GLY A 754 -27.65 -9.22 -12.74
CA GLY A 754 -28.35 -8.55 -11.65
C GLY A 754 -29.17 -7.38 -12.12
N THR A 755 -30.24 -7.10 -11.38
CA THR A 755 -30.94 -5.82 -11.46
C THR A 755 -30.54 -4.99 -10.29
N LEU A 756 -30.14 -3.77 -10.57
CA LEU A 756 -29.81 -2.81 -9.54
C LEU A 756 -31.06 -2.42 -8.77
N ALA A 757 -30.99 -2.48 -7.46
CA ALA A 757 -32.07 -1.98 -6.61
C ALA A 757 -32.20 -0.45 -6.78
N SER A 758 -33.40 0.09 -6.54
CA SER A 758 -33.60 1.54 -6.59
C SER A 758 -32.75 2.26 -5.54
N PRO A 759 -32.40 3.54 -5.74
CA PRO A 759 -31.67 4.33 -4.73
C PRO A 759 -32.32 4.28 -3.34
N ALA A 760 -33.64 4.26 -3.27
CA ALA A 760 -34.39 4.14 -2.03
C ALA A 760 -34.08 2.86 -1.23
N ALA A 761 -33.69 1.77 -1.88
CA ALA A 761 -33.28 0.53 -1.22
C ALA A 761 -31.93 0.65 -0.46
N TYR A 762 -31.18 1.73 -0.71
CA TYR A 762 -29.91 2.06 -0.08
C TYR A 762 -29.99 3.30 0.82
N GLY A 763 -31.22 3.81 1.08
CA GLY A 763 -31.41 5.01 1.88
C GLY A 763 -30.91 6.31 1.21
N LEU A 764 -30.86 6.34 -0.13
CA LEU A 764 -30.38 7.45 -0.95
C LEU A 764 -31.54 8.21 -1.61
#